data_5b590b95f8087ebbdf7d53b12e6d4c2a
#
_entry.id   5b590b95f8087ebbdf7d53b12e6d4c2a
#
_cell.length_a   1.000
_cell.length_b   1.000
_cell.length_c   1.000
_cell.angle_alpha   90.00
_cell.angle_beta   90.00
_cell.angle_gamma   90.00
#
_symmetry.space_group_name_H-M   'P 1'
#
loop_
_entity.id
_entity.type
_entity.pdbx_description
1 polymer ?
#
loop_
_entity_poly.entity_id
_entity_poly.type
_entity_poly.pdbx_seq_one_letter_code
_entity_poly.pdbx_strand_id
1 'polypeptide(L)'
;MATKKQEQYGNSSISMLKGEDRVRKRPAVIFGSDDLEGCKHAVFEILSNAIDEAREGHGDTIVVTRYEDLSVEVEDFGRGCPVDWNEKEQRYNWELVFCEMYAGGKYGENGENYEYSLGLNGLGSCATQYASEFFDVTVRRDGFRYDLHFEKGRVAGEMKKEKADRKKTGSVFHWKPDTEVFTDINIPVEYYRDVLKRQAVVNRGIRFKFRHQVGKKFEEEEFCYENGIQEYVEELVGDNAFTMPVYWETERRGRDAENRPEMKLKITASFCFSKQVSHVEFYHNSSWLEYGGSPDRALRLGFTAAFDKFLRDNNKYTKTEGKITFQDVQDSLVMVTNCFSTIGCFENQTKKSVNSKFTQEAMTAFFKEQLQVWFIENAQEAARAAEQILVNKRARESAEKTKSSVKKKLSGSIDIANRVQKFVDCRSRDTAVRELYIVEGDSALGSVKLSRDAEFQGIMPVRGKILNCLKADYNKIFASPIITDLMKVLGCGVEVQGKKAKELSSFDIENLRWSKVVICTDADVDGFQIRTLILTMIYRLCPTLIREGYVYIAESPLFEITCKDKTWFAYNEQEKVKILKDLEGKKVTIQRSKGLGENDPEMMWMTTMNPETRRLIKVMPEDAERTAHYFDVLLGDALNERKNFIAENGAKYLELADIS
;
A
#
# COMPACT_ATOMS: atom_id res chain seq x y z
N MET A 1 -49.86 -16.90 -9.43
CA MET A 1 -48.62 -17.70 -9.28
C MET A 1 -48.10 -18.01 -10.69
N ALA A 2 -47.05 -17.30 -11.08
CA ALA A 2 -46.42 -17.51 -12.39
C ALA A 2 -45.37 -18.63 -12.23
N THR A 3 -45.60 -19.74 -12.91
CA THR A 3 -44.65 -20.85 -13.02
C THR A 3 -43.41 -20.42 -13.78
N LYS A 4 -42.25 -20.33 -13.10
CA LYS A 4 -40.96 -20.26 -13.78
C LYS A 4 -40.79 -21.48 -14.65
N LYS A 5 -40.76 -21.28 -16.02
CA LYS A 5 -40.25 -22.28 -16.93
C LYS A 5 -38.81 -22.60 -16.52
N GLN A 6 -38.56 -23.81 -16.01
CA GLN A 6 -37.22 -24.39 -15.97
C GLN A 6 -36.79 -24.55 -17.43
N GLU A 7 -35.88 -23.70 -17.89
CA GLU A 7 -35.18 -23.96 -19.16
C GLU A 7 -34.39 -25.24 -18.97
N GLN A 8 -34.77 -26.30 -19.68
CA GLN A 8 -34.05 -27.56 -19.67
C GLN A 8 -32.66 -27.34 -20.28
N TYR A 9 -31.61 -27.55 -19.49
CA TYR A 9 -30.23 -27.58 -19.95
C TYR A 9 -30.07 -28.79 -20.89
N GLY A 10 -30.10 -28.56 -22.19
CA GLY A 10 -30.06 -29.57 -23.26
C GLY A 10 -28.97 -29.24 -24.29
N ASN A 11 -28.79 -30.13 -25.28
CA ASN A 11 -27.80 -29.98 -26.34
C ASN A 11 -27.87 -28.64 -27.08
N SER A 12 -29.03 -28.05 -27.21
CA SER A 12 -29.26 -26.75 -27.85
C SER A 12 -28.85 -25.54 -26.97
N SER A 13 -28.60 -25.73 -25.66
CA SER A 13 -28.17 -24.67 -24.77
C SER A 13 -26.68 -24.37 -24.86
N ILE A 14 -25.89 -25.21 -25.49
CA ILE A 14 -24.45 -25.04 -25.68
C ILE A 14 -24.22 -24.20 -26.95
N SER A 15 -23.60 -23.03 -26.77
CA SER A 15 -23.20 -22.13 -27.85
C SER A 15 -21.74 -21.70 -27.72
N MET A 16 -21.07 -21.49 -28.85
CA MET A 16 -19.71 -21.01 -28.92
C MET A 16 -19.67 -19.51 -29.15
N LEU A 17 -18.94 -18.76 -28.33
CA LEU A 17 -18.64 -17.37 -28.60
C LEU A 17 -17.73 -17.27 -29.83
N LYS A 18 -18.02 -16.36 -30.75
CA LYS A 18 -17.27 -16.14 -32.00
C LYS A 18 -16.83 -14.68 -32.11
N GLY A 19 -15.75 -14.45 -32.87
CA GLY A 19 -15.23 -13.12 -33.12
C GLY A 19 -15.05 -12.31 -31.86
N GLU A 20 -15.48 -11.07 -31.90
CA GLU A 20 -15.38 -10.07 -30.82
C GLU A 20 -16.08 -10.49 -29.51
N ASP A 21 -17.13 -11.27 -29.59
CA ASP A 21 -17.87 -11.77 -28.39
C ASP A 21 -16.99 -12.58 -27.43
N ARG A 22 -15.92 -13.20 -27.93
CA ARG A 22 -14.96 -13.94 -27.09
C ARG A 22 -14.30 -13.07 -26.04
N VAL A 23 -14.03 -11.80 -26.37
CA VAL A 23 -13.40 -10.82 -25.51
C VAL A 23 -14.46 -9.94 -24.84
N ARG A 24 -15.38 -9.36 -25.62
CA ARG A 24 -16.37 -8.41 -25.10
C ARG A 24 -17.26 -8.97 -23.99
N LYS A 25 -17.63 -10.25 -24.07
CA LYS A 25 -18.44 -10.93 -23.03
C LYS A 25 -17.61 -11.54 -21.90
N ARG A 26 -16.31 -11.68 -22.04
CA ARG A 26 -15.41 -12.32 -21.07
C ARG A 26 -14.04 -11.63 -21.01
N PRO A 27 -13.97 -10.31 -20.81
CA PRO A 27 -12.69 -9.56 -20.83
C PRO A 27 -11.71 -10.05 -19.77
N ALA A 28 -12.19 -10.43 -18.58
CA ALA A 28 -11.36 -10.91 -17.49
C ALA A 28 -10.52 -12.16 -17.82
N VAL A 29 -10.95 -12.99 -18.76
CA VAL A 29 -10.19 -14.18 -19.21
C VAL A 29 -8.89 -13.79 -19.91
N ILE A 30 -8.91 -12.67 -20.64
CA ILE A 30 -7.76 -12.20 -21.43
C ILE A 30 -6.98 -11.13 -20.66
N PHE A 31 -7.66 -10.15 -20.08
CA PHE A 31 -7.04 -9.01 -19.45
C PHE A 31 -6.88 -9.15 -17.93
N GLY A 32 -7.36 -10.25 -17.34
CA GLY A 32 -7.29 -10.52 -15.89
C GLY A 32 -8.44 -9.91 -15.10
N SER A 33 -9.08 -8.87 -15.59
CA SER A 33 -10.27 -8.24 -15.01
C SER A 33 -11.07 -7.48 -16.08
N ASP A 34 -12.27 -7.01 -15.74
CA ASP A 34 -13.11 -6.12 -16.53
C ASP A 34 -13.17 -4.70 -15.97
N ASP A 35 -12.29 -4.38 -15.04
CA ASP A 35 -12.14 -3.06 -14.44
C ASP A 35 -10.95 -2.28 -15.03
N LEU A 36 -10.53 -1.23 -14.33
CA LEU A 36 -9.40 -0.38 -14.71
C LEU A 36 -8.09 -1.18 -14.91
N GLU A 37 -7.87 -2.26 -14.15
CA GLU A 37 -6.65 -3.08 -14.29
C GLU A 37 -6.65 -3.85 -15.61
N GLY A 38 -7.80 -4.36 -16.03
CA GLY A 38 -7.97 -4.98 -17.37
C GLY A 38 -7.73 -3.97 -18.49
N CYS A 39 -8.23 -2.75 -18.34
CA CYS A 39 -8.02 -1.66 -19.29
C CYS A 39 -6.52 -1.28 -19.39
N LYS A 40 -5.81 -1.18 -18.28
CA LYS A 40 -4.36 -0.97 -18.23
C LYS A 40 -3.59 -2.09 -18.94
N HIS A 41 -4.04 -3.34 -18.78
CA HIS A 41 -3.40 -4.49 -19.44
C HIS A 41 -3.54 -4.41 -20.97
N ALA A 42 -4.69 -3.96 -21.48
CA ALA A 42 -4.90 -3.75 -22.93
C ALA A 42 -3.88 -2.73 -23.50
N VAL A 43 -3.58 -1.65 -22.78
CA VAL A 43 -2.53 -0.69 -23.17
C VAL A 43 -1.16 -1.38 -23.23
N PHE A 44 -0.84 -2.16 -22.21
CA PHE A 44 0.45 -2.87 -22.15
C PHE A 44 0.62 -3.89 -23.27
N GLU A 45 -0.44 -4.55 -23.72
CA GLU A 45 -0.38 -5.51 -24.83
C GLU A 45 0.00 -4.84 -26.18
N ILE A 46 -0.49 -3.63 -26.46
CA ILE A 46 -0.07 -2.87 -27.65
C ILE A 46 1.36 -2.36 -27.49
N LEU A 47 1.68 -1.77 -26.32
CA LEU A 47 3.02 -1.27 -26.02
C LEU A 47 4.09 -2.37 -26.13
N SER A 48 3.77 -3.58 -25.70
CA SER A 48 4.69 -4.72 -25.73
C SER A 48 5.13 -5.11 -27.16
N ASN A 49 4.26 -4.92 -28.15
CA ASN A 49 4.62 -5.16 -29.54
C ASN A 49 5.61 -4.12 -30.08
N ALA A 50 5.45 -2.85 -29.73
CA ALA A 50 6.39 -1.78 -30.05
C ALA A 50 7.74 -2.00 -29.40
N ILE A 51 7.77 -2.47 -28.15
CA ILE A 51 8.99 -2.82 -27.41
C ILE A 51 9.74 -3.99 -28.11
N ASP A 52 9.00 -5.03 -28.51
CA ASP A 52 9.60 -6.18 -29.19
C ASP A 52 10.29 -5.75 -30.51
N GLU A 53 9.70 -4.86 -31.32
CA GLU A 53 10.32 -4.31 -32.53
C GLU A 53 11.59 -3.52 -32.22
N ALA A 54 11.54 -2.64 -31.21
CA ALA A 54 12.69 -1.83 -30.83
C ALA A 54 13.86 -2.70 -30.29
N ARG A 55 13.55 -3.76 -29.53
CA ARG A 55 14.56 -4.72 -29.01
C ARG A 55 15.25 -5.51 -30.11
N GLU A 56 14.56 -5.80 -31.22
CA GLU A 56 15.17 -6.43 -32.41
C GLU A 56 16.01 -5.43 -33.22
N GLY A 57 16.21 -4.22 -32.73
CA GLY A 57 17.00 -3.17 -33.37
C GLY A 57 16.25 -2.42 -34.47
N HIS A 58 14.94 -2.49 -34.49
CA HIS A 58 14.10 -1.80 -35.46
C HIS A 58 13.41 -0.61 -34.80
N GLY A 59 14.05 0.56 -34.87
CA GLY A 59 13.65 1.76 -34.13
C GLY A 59 14.22 1.77 -32.72
N ASP A 60 14.29 2.97 -32.11
CA ASP A 60 14.81 3.19 -30.79
C ASP A 60 13.88 4.10 -29.95
N THR A 61 12.76 4.49 -30.53
CA THR A 61 11.82 5.44 -29.92
C THR A 61 10.40 4.88 -30.00
N ILE A 62 9.66 5.00 -28.91
CA ILE A 62 8.24 4.65 -28.80
C ILE A 62 7.53 5.86 -28.22
N VAL A 63 6.45 6.29 -28.84
CA VAL A 63 5.63 7.41 -28.38
C VAL A 63 4.29 6.88 -27.91
N VAL A 64 3.90 7.22 -26.69
CA VAL A 64 2.59 6.90 -26.12
C VAL A 64 1.85 8.19 -25.84
N THR A 65 0.67 8.35 -26.44
CA THR A 65 -0.16 9.54 -26.25
C THR A 65 -1.46 9.15 -25.55
N ARG A 66 -1.77 9.84 -24.45
CA ARG A 66 -3.07 9.80 -23.78
C ARG A 66 -3.86 11.07 -24.13
N TYR A 67 -4.98 10.91 -24.77
CA TYR A 67 -5.86 12.01 -25.14
C TYR A 67 -6.87 12.34 -24.02
N GLU A 68 -7.43 13.55 -24.08
CA GLU A 68 -8.41 14.03 -23.10
C GLU A 68 -9.72 13.23 -23.12
N ASP A 69 -10.09 12.68 -24.29
CA ASP A 69 -11.26 11.80 -24.49
C ASP A 69 -11.05 10.36 -24.00
N LEU A 70 -9.91 10.10 -23.31
CA LEU A 70 -9.46 8.81 -22.79
C LEU A 70 -9.02 7.81 -23.87
N SER A 71 -8.89 8.24 -25.14
CA SER A 71 -8.23 7.42 -26.15
C SER A 71 -6.72 7.39 -25.92
N VAL A 72 -6.10 6.34 -26.44
CA VAL A 72 -4.65 6.08 -26.29
C VAL A 72 -4.06 5.82 -27.67
N GLU A 73 -2.88 6.36 -27.91
CA GLU A 73 -2.12 6.09 -29.13
C GLU A 73 -0.73 5.57 -28.78
N VAL A 74 -0.29 4.56 -29.49
CA VAL A 74 1.08 4.03 -29.43
C VAL A 74 1.68 4.08 -30.82
N GLU A 75 2.78 4.79 -30.99
CA GLU A 75 3.55 4.89 -32.23
C GLU A 75 4.93 4.27 -32.05
N ASP A 76 5.30 3.35 -32.94
CA ASP A 76 6.65 2.83 -33.10
C ASP A 76 7.25 3.26 -34.46
N PHE A 77 8.58 3.23 -34.51
CA PHE A 77 9.36 3.53 -35.70
C PHE A 77 10.11 2.28 -36.22
N GLY A 78 9.52 1.11 -35.99
CA GLY A 78 10.02 -0.18 -36.43
C GLY A 78 9.79 -0.45 -37.90
N ARG A 79 9.73 -1.74 -38.29
CA ARG A 79 9.50 -2.16 -39.67
C ARG A 79 8.07 -1.93 -40.17
N GLY A 80 7.15 -1.68 -39.25
CA GLY A 80 5.71 -1.68 -39.47
C GLY A 80 5.11 -3.10 -39.45
N CYS A 81 3.92 -3.23 -38.82
CA CYS A 81 3.19 -4.49 -38.74
C CYS A 81 2.87 -5.04 -40.17
N PRO A 82 3.11 -6.33 -40.44
CA PRO A 82 2.68 -6.89 -41.73
C PRO A 82 1.16 -6.94 -41.80
N VAL A 83 0.57 -6.26 -42.78
CA VAL A 83 -0.89 -6.14 -42.93
C VAL A 83 -1.39 -6.58 -44.34
N ASP A 84 -0.50 -6.72 -45.31
CA ASP A 84 -0.82 -7.05 -46.72
C ASP A 84 -1.15 -8.54 -46.89
N TRP A 85 -1.42 -8.94 -48.11
CA TRP A 85 -1.85 -10.29 -48.50
C TRP A 85 -0.84 -11.36 -48.10
N ASN A 86 -1.33 -12.46 -47.52
CA ASN A 86 -0.54 -13.63 -47.13
C ASN A 86 -0.87 -14.80 -48.07
N GLU A 87 0.11 -15.14 -48.91
CA GLU A 87 -0.04 -16.24 -49.90
C GLU A 87 -0.23 -17.61 -49.22
N LYS A 88 0.36 -17.82 -48.05
CA LYS A 88 0.25 -19.09 -47.31
C LYS A 88 -1.14 -19.29 -46.70
N GLU A 89 -1.66 -18.23 -46.08
CA GLU A 89 -2.94 -18.27 -45.38
C GLU A 89 -4.13 -17.89 -46.28
N GLN A 90 -3.87 -17.44 -47.56
CA GLN A 90 -4.89 -17.03 -48.57
C GLN A 90 -5.84 -15.96 -48.05
N ARG A 91 -5.29 -15.01 -47.24
CA ARG A 91 -6.04 -13.88 -46.68
C ARG A 91 -5.07 -12.74 -46.30
N TYR A 92 -5.58 -11.58 -45.94
CA TYR A 92 -4.74 -10.49 -45.45
C TYR A 92 -4.17 -10.73 -44.08
N ASN A 93 -2.93 -10.34 -43.84
CA ASN A 93 -2.29 -10.43 -42.52
C ASN A 93 -3.03 -9.60 -41.45
N TRP A 94 -3.62 -8.45 -41.82
CA TRP A 94 -4.39 -7.66 -40.86
C TRP A 94 -5.60 -8.44 -40.30
N GLU A 95 -6.24 -9.31 -41.09
CA GLU A 95 -7.33 -10.18 -40.62
C GLU A 95 -6.82 -11.17 -39.57
N LEU A 96 -5.62 -11.71 -39.78
CA LEU A 96 -4.97 -12.61 -38.82
C LEU A 96 -4.58 -11.86 -37.53
N VAL A 97 -3.93 -10.71 -37.65
CA VAL A 97 -3.37 -9.98 -36.50
C VAL A 97 -4.45 -9.34 -35.64
N PHE A 98 -5.51 -8.79 -36.27
CA PHE A 98 -6.51 -7.99 -35.55
C PHE A 98 -7.86 -8.69 -35.38
N CYS A 99 -8.16 -9.74 -36.14
CA CYS A 99 -9.47 -10.42 -36.11
C CYS A 99 -9.40 -11.90 -35.68
N GLU A 100 -8.21 -12.47 -35.57
CA GLU A 100 -8.06 -13.86 -35.11
C GLU A 100 -7.20 -13.95 -33.86
N MET A 101 -7.74 -14.65 -32.86
CA MET A 101 -7.00 -14.96 -31.64
C MET A 101 -6.03 -16.11 -31.92
N TYR A 102 -4.86 -16.08 -31.28
CA TYR A 102 -3.78 -17.05 -31.47
C TYR A 102 -3.16 -17.03 -32.88
N ALA A 103 -3.21 -15.89 -33.56
CA ALA A 103 -2.52 -15.66 -34.81
C ALA A 103 -1.36 -14.66 -34.61
N GLY A 104 -0.19 -14.94 -35.15
CA GLY A 104 0.98 -14.06 -35.02
C GLY A 104 2.21 -14.58 -35.72
N GLY A 105 3.13 -13.68 -36.05
CA GLY A 105 4.38 -13.98 -36.75
C GLY A 105 5.52 -14.54 -35.88
N LYS A 106 5.28 -14.71 -34.57
CA LYS A 106 6.31 -15.10 -33.60
C LYS A 106 6.30 -16.60 -33.26
N TYR A 107 5.52 -17.42 -33.99
CA TYR A 107 5.37 -18.88 -33.77
C TYR A 107 6.28 -19.78 -34.62
N GLY A 108 7.11 -19.22 -35.51
CA GLY A 108 7.83 -20.02 -36.53
C GLY A 108 8.97 -20.85 -35.98
N GLU A 109 9.26 -21.99 -36.65
CA GLU A 109 10.45 -22.83 -36.44
C GLU A 109 11.77 -22.08 -36.68
N ASN A 110 11.73 -20.89 -37.26
CA ASN A 110 12.86 -19.98 -37.49
C ASN A 110 12.98 -19.01 -36.30
N GLY A 111 13.16 -19.54 -35.08
CA GLY A 111 13.26 -18.81 -33.82
C GLY A 111 14.49 -17.92 -33.64
N GLU A 112 15.14 -17.50 -34.73
CA GLU A 112 16.26 -16.55 -34.70
C GLU A 112 15.80 -15.08 -34.55
N ASN A 113 14.54 -14.78 -34.92
CA ASN A 113 13.94 -13.46 -34.72
C ASN A 113 12.96 -13.52 -33.56
N TYR A 114 13.05 -12.58 -32.63
CA TYR A 114 12.21 -12.48 -31.41
C TYR A 114 12.52 -13.52 -30.33
N GLU A 115 13.80 -13.80 -30.11
CA GLU A 115 14.27 -14.80 -29.13
C GLU A 115 13.69 -14.61 -27.72
N TYR A 116 13.38 -13.37 -27.32
CA TYR A 116 12.90 -13.01 -25.97
C TYR A 116 11.63 -12.13 -25.99
N SER A 117 10.70 -12.42 -26.90
CA SER A 117 9.50 -11.60 -27.10
C SER A 117 8.56 -11.53 -25.88
N LEU A 118 7.94 -10.36 -25.70
CA LEU A 118 6.83 -10.12 -24.77
C LEU A 118 5.51 -10.66 -25.30
N GLY A 119 5.23 -10.46 -26.61
CA GLY A 119 3.98 -10.79 -27.28
C GLY A 119 3.98 -12.19 -27.89
N LEU A 120 4.10 -13.23 -27.08
CA LEU A 120 4.22 -14.63 -27.55
C LEU A 120 2.88 -15.29 -27.96
N ASN A 121 1.76 -14.84 -27.42
CA ASN A 121 0.50 -15.59 -27.50
C ASN A 121 -0.39 -15.23 -28.71
N GLY A 122 -0.05 -14.18 -29.49
CA GLY A 122 -0.87 -13.72 -30.61
C GLY A 122 -2.29 -13.33 -30.20
N LEU A 123 -2.44 -12.73 -29.01
CA LEU A 123 -3.73 -12.35 -28.44
C LEU A 123 -3.87 -10.83 -28.32
N GLY A 124 -2.79 -10.11 -27.98
CA GLY A 124 -2.84 -8.74 -27.49
C GLY A 124 -3.52 -7.76 -28.44
N SER A 125 -3.07 -7.70 -29.72
CA SER A 125 -3.61 -6.75 -30.69
C SER A 125 -5.08 -7.06 -31.04
N CYS A 126 -5.42 -8.33 -31.25
CA CYS A 126 -6.78 -8.76 -31.53
C CYS A 126 -7.72 -8.51 -30.34
N ALA A 127 -7.28 -8.85 -29.13
CA ALA A 127 -8.09 -8.66 -27.93
C ALA A 127 -8.33 -7.18 -27.62
N THR A 128 -7.28 -6.33 -27.74
CA THR A 128 -7.42 -4.88 -27.53
C THR A 128 -8.36 -4.26 -28.57
N GLN A 129 -8.23 -4.66 -29.85
CA GLN A 129 -9.12 -4.22 -30.91
C GLN A 129 -10.57 -4.60 -30.59
N TYR A 130 -10.84 -5.85 -30.15
CA TYR A 130 -12.17 -6.30 -29.77
C TYR A 130 -12.77 -5.58 -28.56
N ALA A 131 -11.91 -5.12 -27.64
CA ALA A 131 -12.32 -4.43 -26.42
C ALA A 131 -12.42 -2.90 -26.56
N SER A 132 -12.30 -2.38 -27.80
CA SER A 132 -12.28 -0.94 -28.08
C SER A 132 -13.60 -0.44 -28.66
N GLU A 133 -13.95 0.82 -28.37
CA GLU A 133 -15.00 1.58 -28.99
C GLU A 133 -14.65 1.82 -30.47
N PHE A 134 -13.43 2.32 -30.72
CA PHE A 134 -12.81 2.34 -32.04
C PHE A 134 -11.33 1.92 -31.91
N PHE A 135 -10.75 1.44 -33.02
CA PHE A 135 -9.35 1.04 -33.12
C PHE A 135 -8.84 1.36 -34.54
N ASP A 136 -7.96 2.37 -34.60
CA ASP A 136 -7.33 2.82 -35.84
C ASP A 136 -5.93 2.27 -35.96
N VAL A 137 -5.57 1.77 -37.11
CA VAL A 137 -4.24 1.26 -37.41
C VAL A 137 -3.67 2.00 -38.62
N THR A 138 -2.55 2.66 -38.45
CA THR A 138 -1.74 3.20 -39.56
C THR A 138 -0.42 2.46 -39.60
N VAL A 139 -0.11 1.81 -40.71
CA VAL A 139 1.17 1.12 -40.91
C VAL A 139 1.93 1.74 -42.07
N ARG A 140 3.19 2.02 -41.91
CA ARG A 140 4.13 2.44 -42.96
C ARG A 140 5.18 1.34 -43.16
N ARG A 141 5.07 0.64 -44.31
CA ARG A 141 5.91 -0.50 -44.64
C ARG A 141 6.13 -0.61 -46.15
N ASP A 142 7.36 -0.96 -46.55
CA ASP A 142 7.73 -1.28 -47.94
C ASP A 142 7.39 -0.18 -48.97
N GLY A 143 7.34 1.10 -48.52
CA GLY A 143 6.99 2.25 -49.36
C GLY A 143 5.49 2.47 -49.55
N PHE A 144 4.70 1.88 -48.67
CA PHE A 144 3.24 2.09 -48.63
C PHE A 144 2.79 2.50 -47.23
N ARG A 145 1.69 3.24 -47.16
CA ARG A 145 0.91 3.50 -45.99
C ARG A 145 -0.38 2.72 -46.07
N TYR A 146 -0.71 2.03 -45.02
CA TYR A 146 -1.97 1.28 -44.87
C TYR A 146 -2.73 1.89 -43.71
N ASP A 147 -4.04 2.16 -43.91
CA ASP A 147 -4.93 2.63 -42.88
C ASP A 147 -6.11 1.68 -42.75
N LEU A 148 -6.41 1.25 -41.53
CA LEU A 148 -7.51 0.36 -41.16
C LEU A 148 -8.31 1.01 -40.03
N HIS A 149 -9.62 0.82 -40.05
CA HIS A 149 -10.50 1.31 -38.99
C HIS A 149 -11.44 0.21 -38.51
N PHE A 150 -11.57 0.09 -37.21
CA PHE A 150 -12.46 -0.87 -36.56
C PHE A 150 -13.38 -0.14 -35.58
N GLU A 151 -14.63 -0.58 -35.48
CA GLU A 151 -15.60 -0.11 -34.50
C GLU A 151 -16.17 -1.29 -33.72
N LYS A 152 -16.10 -1.23 -32.37
CA LYS A 152 -16.65 -2.26 -31.48
C LYS A 152 -16.25 -3.70 -31.84
N GLY A 153 -15.01 -3.89 -32.24
CA GLY A 153 -14.45 -5.20 -32.56
C GLY A 153 -14.69 -5.63 -34.02
N ARG A 154 -15.27 -4.80 -34.87
CA ARG A 154 -15.58 -5.12 -36.29
C ARG A 154 -14.87 -4.17 -37.21
N VAL A 155 -14.43 -4.69 -38.36
CA VAL A 155 -13.86 -3.84 -39.40
C VAL A 155 -14.93 -2.87 -39.93
N ALA A 156 -14.58 -1.58 -39.97
CA ALA A 156 -15.42 -0.51 -40.46
C ALA A 156 -14.78 0.13 -41.70
N GLY A 157 -15.17 -0.32 -42.88
CA GLY A 157 -14.61 0.11 -44.15
C GLY A 157 -13.54 -0.83 -44.72
N GLU A 158 -12.96 -0.42 -45.86
CA GLU A 158 -11.90 -1.17 -46.55
C GLU A 158 -10.51 -0.65 -46.14
N MET A 159 -9.52 -1.54 -46.14
CA MET A 159 -8.12 -1.15 -45.96
C MET A 159 -7.67 -0.19 -47.05
N LYS A 160 -7.25 1.00 -46.68
CA LYS A 160 -6.68 1.98 -47.62
C LYS A 160 -5.16 1.69 -47.76
N LYS A 161 -4.69 1.70 -49.03
CA LYS A 161 -3.28 1.48 -49.35
C LYS A 161 -2.80 2.60 -50.25
N GLU A 162 -1.85 3.40 -49.78
CA GLU A 162 -1.32 4.56 -50.49
C GLU A 162 0.22 4.47 -50.56
N LYS A 163 0.81 5.07 -51.63
CA LYS A 163 2.29 5.17 -51.72
C LYS A 163 2.80 6.11 -50.68
N ALA A 164 3.87 5.74 -49.99
CA ALA A 164 4.53 6.51 -48.94
C ALA A 164 6.06 6.51 -49.10
N ASP A 165 6.74 7.32 -48.31
CA ASP A 165 8.19 7.37 -48.28
C ASP A 165 8.73 6.04 -47.75
N ARG A 166 9.59 5.35 -48.51
CA ARG A 166 10.22 4.09 -48.12
C ARG A 166 11.09 4.19 -46.86
N LYS A 167 11.58 5.38 -46.56
CA LYS A 167 12.42 5.63 -45.37
C LYS A 167 11.64 5.76 -44.09
N LYS A 168 10.33 6.02 -44.19
CA LYS A 168 9.44 6.14 -43.04
C LYS A 168 8.70 4.83 -42.83
N THR A 169 9.12 4.08 -41.85
CA THR A 169 8.48 2.83 -41.41
C THR A 169 7.96 2.94 -40.00
N GLY A 170 7.10 2.03 -39.58
CA GLY A 170 6.53 1.94 -38.24
C GLY A 170 5.03 1.72 -38.23
N SER A 171 4.49 1.55 -37.06
CA SER A 171 3.04 1.40 -36.82
C SER A 171 2.52 2.44 -35.85
N VAL A 172 1.29 2.87 -36.06
CA VAL A 172 0.54 3.71 -35.12
C VAL A 172 -0.76 2.99 -34.82
N PHE A 173 -1.02 2.79 -33.55
CA PHE A 173 -2.27 2.23 -33.04
C PHE A 173 -2.94 3.28 -32.18
N HIS A 174 -4.13 3.74 -32.58
CA HIS A 174 -4.91 4.71 -31.84
C HIS A 174 -6.28 4.11 -31.53
N TRP A 175 -6.63 4.00 -30.26
CA TRP A 175 -7.89 3.38 -29.85
C TRP A 175 -8.47 4.03 -28.61
N LYS A 176 -9.76 3.80 -28.41
CA LYS A 176 -10.44 4.14 -27.17
C LYS A 176 -11.02 2.86 -26.56
N PRO A 177 -10.64 2.50 -25.34
CA PRO A 177 -11.25 1.38 -24.63
C PRO A 177 -12.76 1.58 -24.51
N ASP A 178 -13.54 0.48 -24.65
CA ASP A 178 -14.99 0.55 -24.64
C ASP A 178 -15.58 0.38 -23.25
N THR A 179 -16.43 1.31 -22.82
CA THR A 179 -17.16 1.24 -21.55
C THR A 179 -18.21 0.13 -21.47
N GLU A 180 -18.55 -0.48 -22.63
CA GLU A 180 -19.37 -1.71 -22.67
C GLU A 180 -18.55 -2.96 -22.29
N VAL A 181 -17.21 -2.86 -22.27
CA VAL A 181 -16.28 -3.96 -21.96
C VAL A 181 -15.61 -3.75 -20.61
N PHE A 182 -15.16 -2.53 -20.35
CA PHE A 182 -14.48 -2.17 -19.10
C PHE A 182 -15.36 -1.25 -18.27
N THR A 183 -15.46 -1.54 -16.99
CA THR A 183 -16.25 -0.73 -16.03
C THR A 183 -15.63 0.64 -15.73
N ASP A 184 -14.31 0.78 -15.95
CA ASP A 184 -13.57 2.04 -15.86
C ASP A 184 -12.48 2.07 -16.95
N ILE A 185 -12.42 3.16 -17.72
CA ILE A 185 -11.42 3.40 -18.77
C ILE A 185 -10.53 4.60 -18.49
N ASN A 186 -10.74 5.29 -17.37
CA ASN A 186 -9.97 6.49 -17.01
C ASN A 186 -8.62 6.11 -16.37
N ILE A 187 -7.70 5.63 -17.17
CA ILE A 187 -6.35 5.28 -16.73
C ILE A 187 -5.64 6.55 -16.26
N PRO A 188 -5.15 6.59 -14.99
CA PRO A 188 -4.40 7.72 -14.46
C PRO A 188 -3.12 8.00 -15.24
N VAL A 189 -2.75 9.26 -15.35
CA VAL A 189 -1.49 9.71 -16.00
C VAL A 189 -0.27 9.06 -15.36
N GLU A 190 -0.27 8.90 -14.05
CA GLU A 190 0.79 8.27 -13.26
C GLU A 190 1.08 6.83 -13.70
N TYR A 191 0.05 6.08 -14.10
CA TYR A 191 0.23 4.73 -14.63
C TYR A 191 1.13 4.72 -15.87
N TYR A 192 0.91 5.64 -16.82
CA TYR A 192 1.73 5.73 -18.02
C TYR A 192 3.17 6.10 -17.68
N ARG A 193 3.37 7.06 -16.78
CA ARG A 193 4.71 7.44 -16.28
C ARG A 193 5.43 6.26 -15.68
N ASP A 194 4.78 5.55 -14.78
CA ASP A 194 5.35 4.38 -14.09
C ASP A 194 5.69 3.25 -15.05
N VAL A 195 4.78 2.91 -15.96
CA VAL A 195 5.00 1.83 -16.93
C VAL A 195 6.12 2.18 -17.89
N LEU A 196 6.10 3.39 -18.48
CA LEU A 196 7.11 3.80 -19.47
C LEU A 196 8.48 3.95 -18.83
N LYS A 197 8.56 4.48 -17.61
CA LYS A 197 9.81 4.52 -16.84
C LYS A 197 10.36 3.11 -16.61
N ARG A 198 9.53 2.17 -16.14
CA ARG A 198 9.94 0.77 -15.95
C ARG A 198 10.39 0.10 -17.25
N GLN A 199 9.69 0.38 -18.35
CA GLN A 199 10.09 -0.15 -19.65
C GLN A 199 11.44 0.44 -20.13
N ALA A 200 11.68 1.73 -19.92
CA ALA A 200 12.96 2.36 -20.23
C ALA A 200 14.12 1.74 -19.42
N VAL A 201 13.90 1.47 -18.13
CA VAL A 201 14.89 0.84 -17.24
C VAL A 201 15.36 -0.53 -17.74
N VAL A 202 14.44 -1.38 -18.22
CA VAL A 202 14.77 -2.77 -18.60
C VAL A 202 15.04 -2.97 -20.08
N ASN A 203 14.77 -1.96 -20.90
CA ASN A 203 15.08 -1.95 -22.34
C ASN A 203 16.09 -0.84 -22.62
N ARG A 204 17.34 -1.10 -22.25
CA ARG A 204 18.49 -0.20 -22.36
C ARG A 204 18.56 0.52 -23.71
N GLY A 205 18.65 1.86 -23.68
CA GLY A 205 18.81 2.70 -24.86
C GLY A 205 17.52 2.93 -25.67
N ILE A 206 16.39 2.30 -25.32
CA ILE A 206 15.10 2.59 -25.94
C ILE A 206 14.49 3.81 -25.26
N ARG A 207 14.06 4.76 -26.08
CA ARG A 207 13.48 6.04 -25.67
C ARG A 207 11.96 5.96 -25.67
N PHE A 208 11.34 6.20 -24.53
CA PHE A 208 9.90 6.26 -24.38
C PHE A 208 9.45 7.72 -24.20
N LYS A 209 8.63 8.22 -25.11
CA LYS A 209 8.01 9.54 -25.03
C LYS A 209 6.57 9.42 -24.61
N PHE A 210 6.22 10.04 -23.54
CA PHE A 210 4.84 10.15 -23.08
C PHE A 210 4.27 11.52 -23.42
N ARG A 211 3.11 11.54 -24.06
CA ARG A 211 2.37 12.75 -24.41
C ARG A 211 1.01 12.71 -23.75
N HIS A 212 0.71 13.70 -22.94
CA HIS A 212 -0.58 13.84 -22.28
C HIS A 212 -1.29 15.08 -22.76
N GLN A 213 -2.50 14.93 -23.30
CA GLN A 213 -3.30 16.06 -23.74
C GLN A 213 -3.98 16.74 -22.56
N VAL A 214 -3.79 18.07 -22.46
CA VAL A 214 -4.47 18.94 -21.50
C VAL A 214 -5.09 20.10 -22.30
N GLY A 215 -6.38 20.04 -22.55
CA GLY A 215 -7.07 20.95 -23.46
C GLY A 215 -6.52 20.88 -24.88
N LYS A 216 -5.96 21.99 -25.37
CA LYS A 216 -5.37 22.08 -26.73
C LYS A 216 -3.86 21.84 -26.78
N LYS A 217 -3.22 21.54 -25.65
CA LYS A 217 -1.78 21.36 -25.56
C LYS A 217 -1.45 19.93 -25.17
N PHE A 218 -0.22 19.52 -25.49
CA PHE A 218 0.37 18.27 -25.01
C PHE A 218 1.50 18.59 -24.04
N GLU A 219 1.46 17.95 -22.89
CA GLU A 219 2.59 17.83 -21.98
C GLU A 219 3.41 16.62 -22.43
N GLU A 220 4.72 16.77 -22.52
CA GLU A 220 5.62 15.70 -22.99
C GLU A 220 6.66 15.39 -21.93
N GLU A 221 6.89 14.10 -21.71
CA GLU A 221 7.91 13.57 -20.83
C GLU A 221 8.69 12.47 -21.58
N GLU A 222 9.98 12.32 -21.27
CA GLU A 222 10.84 11.34 -21.92
C GLU A 222 11.54 10.48 -20.88
N PHE A 223 11.54 9.17 -21.10
CA PHE A 223 12.22 8.19 -20.27
C PHE A 223 13.22 7.40 -21.13
N CYS A 224 14.51 7.44 -20.76
CA CYS A 224 15.56 6.68 -21.44
C CYS A 224 16.66 6.40 -20.41
N TYR A 225 17.13 5.16 -20.35
CA TYR A 225 18.23 4.73 -19.50
C TYR A 225 19.31 4.10 -20.38
N GLU A 226 20.38 4.85 -20.65
CA GLU A 226 21.46 4.39 -21.51
C GLU A 226 22.23 3.20 -20.92
N ASN A 227 22.31 3.13 -19.59
CA ASN A 227 22.91 2.03 -18.85
C ASN A 227 21.87 1.10 -18.20
N GLY A 228 20.57 1.27 -18.53
CA GLY A 228 19.49 0.39 -18.11
C GLY A 228 19.36 0.29 -16.58
N ILE A 229 19.25 -0.94 -16.07
CA ILE A 229 19.04 -1.22 -14.63
C ILE A 229 20.16 -0.70 -13.73
N GLN A 230 21.37 -0.51 -14.23
CA GLN A 230 22.47 0.03 -13.44
C GLN A 230 22.23 1.50 -13.12
N GLU A 231 21.93 2.30 -14.13
CA GLU A 231 21.64 3.73 -13.99
C GLU A 231 20.41 3.95 -13.09
N TYR A 232 19.42 3.08 -13.20
CA TYR A 232 18.24 3.15 -12.34
C TYR A 232 18.54 2.84 -10.87
N VAL A 233 19.39 1.86 -10.58
CA VAL A 233 19.85 1.59 -9.20
C VAL A 233 20.61 2.79 -8.64
N GLU A 234 21.47 3.44 -9.45
CA GLU A 234 22.18 4.67 -9.08
C GLU A 234 21.20 5.82 -8.78
N GLU A 235 20.16 6.00 -9.62
CA GLU A 235 19.09 6.99 -9.39
C GLU A 235 18.32 6.72 -8.09
N LEU A 236 17.91 5.45 -7.86
CA LEU A 236 17.13 5.07 -6.67
C LEU A 236 17.85 5.35 -5.35
N VAL A 237 19.16 5.15 -5.35
CA VAL A 237 19.94 5.26 -4.12
C VAL A 237 20.53 6.66 -3.92
N GLY A 238 20.85 7.38 -5.01
CA GLY A 238 21.52 8.67 -4.97
C GLY A 238 22.76 8.62 -4.07
N ASP A 239 22.93 9.61 -3.20
CA ASP A 239 24.03 9.70 -2.25
C ASP A 239 23.92 8.77 -1.02
N ASN A 240 22.87 7.96 -0.92
CA ASN A 240 22.62 7.10 0.22
C ASN A 240 23.27 5.70 0.12
N ALA A 241 23.96 5.41 -0.98
CA ALA A 241 24.68 4.16 -1.13
C ALA A 241 25.92 4.13 -0.21
N PHE A 242 26.17 3.00 0.44
CA PHE A 242 27.41 2.78 1.15
C PHE A 242 28.29 1.68 0.55
N THR A 243 27.81 1.05 -0.55
CA THR A 243 28.59 0.25 -1.47
C THR A 243 28.40 0.80 -2.89
N MET A 244 29.39 0.61 -3.76
CA MET A 244 29.26 0.98 -5.17
C MET A 244 28.21 0.11 -5.86
N PRO A 245 27.38 0.67 -6.75
CA PRO A 245 26.49 -0.11 -7.61
C PRO A 245 27.27 -1.13 -8.45
N VAL A 246 26.79 -2.36 -8.44
CA VAL A 246 27.39 -3.49 -9.17
C VAL A 246 26.43 -3.92 -10.27
N TYR A 247 26.97 -4.25 -11.44
CA TYR A 247 26.21 -4.83 -12.55
C TYR A 247 26.77 -6.19 -12.91
N TRP A 248 25.90 -7.20 -13.00
CA TRP A 248 26.21 -8.56 -13.40
C TRP A 248 25.35 -9.01 -14.56
N GLU A 249 25.95 -9.78 -15.47
CA GLU A 249 25.24 -10.39 -16.58
C GLU A 249 25.74 -11.83 -16.80
N THR A 250 24.85 -12.74 -17.15
CA THR A 250 25.19 -14.12 -17.54
C THR A 250 24.12 -14.70 -18.46
N GLU A 251 24.52 -15.75 -19.18
CA GLU A 251 23.61 -16.58 -19.97
C GLU A 251 23.73 -18.03 -19.51
N ARG A 252 22.60 -18.71 -19.39
CA ARG A 252 22.51 -20.13 -19.00
C ARG A 252 21.56 -20.87 -19.95
N ARG A 253 21.77 -22.16 -20.12
CA ARG A 253 20.86 -23.05 -20.87
C ARG A 253 20.45 -24.21 -19.99
N GLY A 254 19.19 -24.63 -20.11
CA GLY A 254 18.63 -25.72 -19.36
C GLY A 254 17.14 -25.93 -19.61
N ARG A 255 16.51 -26.73 -18.79
CA ARG A 255 15.10 -27.09 -18.93
C ARG A 255 14.43 -27.27 -17.58
N ASP A 256 13.14 -27.01 -17.50
CA ASP A 256 12.36 -27.17 -16.26
C ASP A 256 12.18 -28.64 -15.84
N ALA A 257 12.17 -29.56 -16.82
CA ALA A 257 12.08 -31.01 -16.64
C ALA A 257 12.67 -31.71 -17.87
N GLU A 258 13.02 -33.00 -17.73
CA GLU A 258 13.65 -33.79 -18.82
C GLU A 258 12.83 -33.80 -20.11
N ASN A 259 11.50 -33.82 -20.00
CA ASN A 259 10.56 -33.82 -21.12
C ASN A 259 10.16 -32.43 -21.64
N ARG A 260 10.76 -31.37 -21.12
CA ARG A 260 10.53 -30.00 -21.59
C ARG A 260 11.61 -29.56 -22.55
N PRO A 261 11.29 -28.64 -23.49
CA PRO A 261 12.29 -28.08 -24.39
C PRO A 261 13.37 -27.34 -23.60
N GLU A 262 14.57 -27.30 -24.18
CA GLU A 262 15.64 -26.49 -23.64
C GLU A 262 15.33 -25.01 -23.84
N MET A 263 15.57 -24.21 -22.80
CA MET A 263 15.47 -22.76 -22.86
C MET A 263 16.81 -22.10 -22.62
N LYS A 264 17.00 -20.96 -23.23
CA LYS A 264 18.10 -20.05 -23.01
C LYS A 264 17.61 -18.98 -22.03
N LEU A 265 18.38 -18.70 -21.00
CA LEU A 265 18.07 -17.73 -19.96
C LEU A 265 19.21 -16.72 -19.87
N LYS A 266 18.96 -15.47 -20.23
CA LYS A 266 19.85 -14.34 -19.98
C LYS A 266 19.42 -13.67 -18.68
N ILE A 267 20.36 -13.43 -17.76
CA ILE A 267 20.12 -12.82 -16.46
C ILE A 267 20.96 -11.56 -16.37
N THR A 268 20.32 -10.44 -16.05
CA THR A 268 21.00 -9.20 -15.70
C THR A 268 20.57 -8.76 -14.30
N ALA A 269 21.49 -8.26 -13.50
CA ALA A 269 21.25 -7.81 -12.15
C ALA A 269 22.11 -6.60 -11.82
N SER A 270 21.53 -5.59 -11.20
CA SER A 270 22.26 -4.48 -10.61
C SER A 270 21.85 -4.30 -9.17
N PHE A 271 22.81 -4.07 -8.28
CA PHE A 271 22.52 -3.87 -6.86
C PHE A 271 23.56 -3.01 -6.16
N CYS A 272 23.15 -2.42 -5.04
CA CYS A 272 24.04 -1.84 -4.04
C CYS A 272 23.36 -1.96 -2.66
N PHE A 273 24.09 -1.55 -1.62
CA PHE A 273 23.53 -1.48 -0.26
C PHE A 273 23.40 -0.04 0.21
N SER A 274 22.30 0.24 0.91
CA SER A 274 21.96 1.54 1.49
C SER A 274 21.38 1.39 2.90
N LYS A 275 21.58 2.40 3.76
CA LYS A 275 20.95 2.44 5.09
C LYS A 275 19.55 3.05 5.09
N GLN A 276 19.23 3.83 4.07
CA GLN A 276 18.00 4.62 4.00
C GLN A 276 17.02 4.10 2.95
N VAL A 277 17.54 3.48 1.90
CA VAL A 277 16.74 2.97 0.78
C VAL A 277 16.80 1.45 0.77
N SER A 278 15.63 0.83 0.67
CA SER A 278 15.46 -0.61 0.44
C SER A 278 14.48 -0.78 -0.70
N HIS A 279 14.95 -1.35 -1.81
CA HIS A 279 14.15 -1.49 -3.01
C HIS A 279 14.55 -2.76 -3.77
N VAL A 280 13.59 -3.60 -4.13
CA VAL A 280 13.85 -4.82 -4.91
C VAL A 280 12.80 -4.95 -5.98
N GLU A 281 13.23 -5.00 -7.24
CA GLU A 281 12.37 -5.19 -8.41
C GLU A 281 12.83 -6.36 -9.27
N PHE A 282 11.84 -7.07 -9.82
CA PHE A 282 12.06 -8.21 -10.70
C PHE A 282 11.33 -8.00 -12.02
N TYR A 283 12.05 -8.34 -13.11
CA TYR A 283 11.50 -8.31 -14.46
C TYR A 283 11.79 -9.63 -15.18
N HIS A 284 10.89 -10.03 -16.06
CA HIS A 284 11.06 -11.18 -16.95
C HIS A 284 10.52 -10.85 -18.34
N ASN A 285 11.37 -10.99 -19.36
CA ASN A 285 11.07 -10.54 -20.72
C ASN A 285 10.48 -9.12 -20.72
N SER A 286 11.10 -8.19 -19.97
CA SER A 286 10.67 -6.81 -19.74
C SER A 286 9.32 -6.63 -18.98
N SER A 287 8.60 -7.69 -18.64
CA SER A 287 7.41 -7.59 -17.77
C SER A 287 7.81 -7.44 -16.32
N TRP A 288 7.24 -6.45 -15.64
CA TRP A 288 7.40 -6.29 -14.20
C TRP A 288 6.67 -7.39 -13.43
N LEU A 289 7.39 -8.09 -12.57
CA LEU A 289 6.86 -9.18 -11.77
C LEU A 289 6.35 -8.66 -10.42
N GLU A 290 5.13 -8.16 -10.39
CA GLU A 290 4.49 -7.64 -9.16
C GLU A 290 4.48 -8.68 -8.02
N TYR A 291 4.30 -9.95 -8.36
CA TYR A 291 4.25 -11.06 -7.40
C TYR A 291 5.55 -11.89 -7.36
N GLY A 292 6.62 -11.42 -8.02
CA GLY A 292 7.93 -12.05 -8.02
C GLY A 292 7.96 -13.42 -8.70
N GLY A 293 7.88 -14.49 -7.90
CA GLY A 293 7.95 -15.87 -8.40
C GLY A 293 9.35 -16.46 -8.32
N SER A 294 9.79 -17.16 -9.38
CA SER A 294 11.10 -17.82 -9.41
C SER A 294 12.29 -16.88 -9.20
N PRO A 295 12.33 -15.67 -9.80
CA PRO A 295 13.41 -14.72 -9.55
C PRO A 295 13.49 -14.23 -8.10
N ASP A 296 12.34 -13.92 -7.46
CA ASP A 296 12.31 -13.54 -6.04
C ASP A 296 12.81 -14.67 -5.14
N ARG A 297 12.32 -15.91 -5.37
CA ARG A 297 12.81 -17.07 -4.63
C ARG A 297 14.30 -17.29 -4.79
N ALA A 298 14.83 -17.10 -6.00
CA ALA A 298 16.25 -17.25 -6.29
C ALA A 298 17.10 -16.21 -5.54
N LEU A 299 16.66 -14.95 -5.53
CA LEU A 299 17.33 -13.88 -4.80
C LEU A 299 17.37 -14.18 -3.31
N ARG A 300 16.21 -14.54 -2.72
CA ARG A 300 16.10 -14.88 -1.30
C ARG A 300 17.07 -16.00 -0.91
N LEU A 301 17.11 -17.07 -1.69
CA LEU A 301 17.99 -18.21 -1.43
C LEU A 301 19.46 -17.86 -1.67
N GLY A 302 19.77 -17.20 -2.77
CA GLY A 302 21.14 -16.87 -3.18
C GLY A 302 21.84 -15.94 -2.21
N PHE A 303 21.22 -14.78 -1.94
CA PHE A 303 21.81 -13.75 -1.10
C PHE A 303 21.88 -14.19 0.37
N THR A 304 20.81 -14.79 0.90
CA THR A 304 20.82 -15.26 2.29
C THR A 304 21.90 -16.30 2.52
N ALA A 305 22.02 -17.29 1.62
CA ALA A 305 23.03 -18.35 1.76
C ALA A 305 24.47 -17.81 1.63
N ALA A 306 24.70 -16.89 0.69
CA ALA A 306 26.04 -16.33 0.47
C ALA A 306 26.48 -15.46 1.65
N PHE A 307 25.63 -14.53 2.12
CA PHE A 307 25.95 -13.69 3.27
C PHE A 307 26.02 -14.47 4.58
N ASP A 308 25.17 -15.48 4.80
CA ASP A 308 25.24 -16.34 5.99
C ASP A 308 26.57 -17.11 6.03
N LYS A 309 27.00 -17.63 4.87
CA LYS A 309 28.34 -18.26 4.75
C LYS A 309 29.45 -17.26 5.03
N PHE A 310 29.43 -16.09 4.42
CA PHE A 310 30.44 -15.04 4.62
C PHE A 310 30.55 -14.62 6.10
N LEU A 311 29.42 -14.43 6.77
CA LEU A 311 29.37 -14.06 8.19
C LEU A 311 29.94 -15.16 9.09
N ARG A 312 29.67 -16.43 8.78
CA ARG A 312 30.23 -17.58 9.51
C ARG A 312 31.75 -17.71 9.28
N ASP A 313 32.19 -17.68 8.04
CA ASP A 313 33.60 -17.85 7.69
C ASP A 313 34.48 -16.70 8.29
N ASN A 314 33.91 -15.52 8.47
CA ASN A 314 34.56 -14.37 9.14
C ASN A 314 34.28 -14.25 10.64
N ASN A 315 33.69 -15.27 11.29
CA ASN A 315 33.40 -15.32 12.72
C ASN A 315 32.61 -14.10 13.25
N LYS A 316 31.66 -13.55 12.46
CA LYS A 316 30.88 -12.37 12.80
C LYS A 316 29.68 -12.67 13.70
N TYR A 317 29.23 -13.92 13.80
CA TYR A 317 28.19 -14.36 14.71
C TYR A 317 28.72 -14.58 16.13
N THR A 318 27.89 -14.26 17.12
CA THR A 318 28.13 -14.67 18.51
C THR A 318 27.74 -16.15 18.69
N LYS A 319 28.23 -16.81 19.77
CA LYS A 319 28.01 -18.27 19.99
C LYS A 319 26.55 -18.72 20.04
N THR A 320 25.64 -17.82 20.41
CA THR A 320 24.20 -18.11 20.57
C THR A 320 23.34 -17.48 19.48
N GLU A 321 23.97 -16.84 18.50
CA GLU A 321 23.27 -16.08 17.47
C GLU A 321 22.80 -16.98 16.32
N GLY A 322 21.50 -16.91 15.98
CA GLY A 322 20.92 -17.63 14.85
C GLY A 322 21.36 -17.09 13.49
N LYS A 323 20.99 -17.75 12.41
CA LYS A 323 21.24 -17.32 11.03
C LYS A 323 20.50 -16.03 10.71
N ILE A 324 21.01 -15.30 9.72
CA ILE A 324 20.25 -14.23 9.05
C ILE A 324 19.05 -14.78 8.28
N THR A 325 18.06 -13.94 8.07
CA THR A 325 16.95 -14.16 7.15
C THR A 325 17.09 -13.24 5.94
N PHE A 326 16.33 -13.48 4.89
CA PHE A 326 16.33 -12.56 3.73
C PHE A 326 15.88 -11.15 4.10
N GLN A 327 14.98 -11.01 5.07
CA GLN A 327 14.51 -9.70 5.54
C GLN A 327 15.68 -8.84 6.05
N ASP A 328 16.67 -9.45 6.72
CA ASP A 328 17.82 -8.75 7.24
C ASP A 328 18.73 -8.20 6.11
N VAL A 329 18.77 -8.93 4.98
CA VAL A 329 19.47 -8.50 3.76
C VAL A 329 18.65 -7.43 3.04
N GLN A 330 17.36 -7.68 2.84
CA GLN A 330 16.44 -6.82 2.09
C GLN A 330 16.34 -5.42 2.69
N ASP A 331 16.39 -5.28 4.02
CA ASP A 331 16.25 -3.99 4.71
C ASP A 331 17.30 -2.94 4.31
N SER A 332 18.39 -3.36 3.68
CA SER A 332 19.43 -2.47 3.17
C SER A 332 19.81 -2.70 1.70
N LEU A 333 19.12 -3.62 1.02
CA LEU A 333 19.40 -3.96 -0.37
C LEU A 333 18.59 -3.10 -1.33
N VAL A 334 19.27 -2.49 -2.31
CA VAL A 334 18.66 -1.90 -3.50
C VAL A 334 19.07 -2.77 -4.67
N MET A 335 18.10 -3.41 -5.33
CA MET A 335 18.39 -4.37 -6.41
C MET A 335 17.30 -4.38 -7.46
N VAL A 336 17.73 -4.41 -8.71
CA VAL A 336 16.86 -4.61 -9.88
C VAL A 336 17.42 -5.77 -10.69
N THR A 337 16.57 -6.73 -11.03
CA THR A 337 16.94 -7.85 -11.89
C THR A 337 16.00 -7.95 -13.09
N ASN A 338 16.57 -8.27 -14.23
CA ASN A 338 15.80 -8.62 -15.40
C ASN A 338 16.33 -9.92 -15.99
N CYS A 339 15.45 -10.88 -16.22
CA CYS A 339 15.80 -12.12 -16.88
C CYS A 339 14.99 -12.28 -18.17
N PHE A 340 15.65 -12.79 -19.20
CA PHE A 340 15.02 -13.07 -20.49
C PHE A 340 15.10 -14.57 -20.77
N SER A 341 13.97 -15.18 -21.13
CA SER A 341 13.93 -16.58 -21.52
C SER A 341 13.27 -16.77 -22.88
N THR A 342 13.75 -17.76 -23.65
CA THR A 342 13.22 -18.11 -24.96
C THR A 342 11.85 -18.83 -24.88
N ILE A 343 11.47 -19.29 -23.70
CA ILE A 343 10.19 -19.94 -23.44
C ILE A 343 9.45 -19.14 -22.39
N GLY A 344 8.20 -18.78 -22.66
CA GLY A 344 7.35 -18.09 -21.72
C GLY A 344 7.04 -18.97 -20.49
N CYS A 345 7.43 -18.49 -19.30
CA CYS A 345 7.27 -19.20 -18.02
C CYS A 345 6.32 -18.46 -17.07
N PHE A 346 5.45 -17.60 -17.60
CA PHE A 346 4.49 -16.85 -16.80
C PHE A 346 3.38 -17.77 -16.25
N GLU A 347 2.95 -17.53 -15.02
CA GLU A 347 1.89 -18.29 -14.37
C GLU A 347 0.51 -18.02 -15.01
N ASN A 348 0.30 -16.81 -15.55
CA ASN A 348 -0.95 -16.38 -16.16
C ASN A 348 -0.72 -15.35 -17.27
N GLN A 349 -1.79 -14.98 -17.98
CA GLN A 349 -1.73 -14.02 -19.08
C GLN A 349 -1.33 -12.61 -18.65
N THR A 350 -1.58 -12.22 -17.39
CA THR A 350 -1.22 -10.88 -16.89
C THR A 350 0.29 -10.69 -16.68
N LYS A 351 1.10 -11.75 -16.81
CA LYS A 351 2.58 -11.74 -16.79
C LYS A 351 3.21 -11.17 -15.51
N LYS A 352 2.48 -11.22 -14.38
CA LYS A 352 2.91 -10.64 -13.08
C LYS A 352 3.74 -11.59 -12.20
N SER A 353 3.88 -12.86 -12.58
CA SER A 353 4.65 -13.88 -11.85
C SER A 353 5.23 -14.92 -12.82
N VAL A 354 6.40 -15.44 -12.48
CA VAL A 354 7.10 -16.50 -13.23
C VAL A 354 7.26 -17.74 -12.35
N ASN A 355 6.93 -18.91 -12.91
CA ASN A 355 7.11 -20.18 -12.25
C ASN A 355 7.91 -21.15 -13.13
N SER A 356 9.23 -21.11 -12.99
CA SER A 356 10.19 -21.96 -13.69
C SER A 356 11.24 -22.46 -12.70
N LYS A 357 11.36 -23.76 -12.58
CA LYS A 357 12.36 -24.41 -11.73
C LYS A 357 13.77 -24.08 -12.20
N PHE A 358 14.02 -24.19 -13.51
CA PHE A 358 15.31 -23.87 -14.09
C PHE A 358 15.70 -22.42 -13.86
N THR A 359 14.79 -21.46 -14.07
CA THR A 359 15.04 -20.04 -13.79
C THR A 359 15.44 -19.83 -12.32
N GLN A 360 14.72 -20.46 -11.38
CA GLN A 360 15.06 -20.34 -9.97
C GLN A 360 16.45 -20.91 -9.64
N GLU A 361 16.76 -22.11 -10.15
CA GLU A 361 18.05 -22.78 -9.89
C GLU A 361 19.20 -22.02 -10.52
N ALA A 362 19.08 -21.61 -11.79
CA ALA A 362 20.09 -20.87 -12.52
C ALA A 362 20.39 -19.51 -11.88
N MET A 363 19.38 -18.74 -11.53
CA MET A 363 19.55 -17.46 -10.85
C MET A 363 20.12 -17.64 -9.43
N THR A 364 19.70 -18.66 -8.69
CA THR A 364 20.25 -18.94 -7.35
C THR A 364 21.74 -19.25 -7.42
N ALA A 365 22.14 -20.10 -8.37
CA ALA A 365 23.56 -20.42 -8.60
C ALA A 365 24.36 -19.18 -9.01
N PHE A 366 23.85 -18.42 -9.98
CA PHE A 366 24.45 -17.17 -10.44
C PHE A 366 24.69 -16.19 -9.30
N PHE A 367 23.70 -15.90 -8.47
CA PHE A 367 23.86 -14.98 -7.33
C PHE A 367 24.89 -15.48 -6.32
N LYS A 368 24.91 -16.78 -6.03
CA LYS A 368 25.90 -17.36 -5.11
C LYS A 368 27.32 -17.25 -5.67
N GLU A 369 27.51 -17.57 -6.93
CA GLU A 369 28.81 -17.52 -7.62
C GLU A 369 29.31 -16.07 -7.66
N GLN A 370 28.50 -15.14 -8.12
CA GLN A 370 28.88 -13.74 -8.26
C GLN A 370 29.14 -13.05 -6.91
N LEU A 371 28.34 -13.35 -5.88
CA LEU A 371 28.60 -12.84 -4.53
C LEU A 371 29.91 -13.36 -3.95
N GLN A 372 30.28 -14.62 -4.22
CA GLN A 372 31.58 -15.13 -3.77
C GLN A 372 32.75 -14.38 -4.40
N VAL A 373 32.66 -14.08 -5.70
CA VAL A 373 33.66 -13.26 -6.41
C VAL A 373 33.66 -11.84 -5.82
N TRP A 374 32.50 -11.22 -5.66
CA TRP A 374 32.36 -9.87 -5.13
C TRP A 374 32.92 -9.74 -3.70
N PHE A 375 32.72 -10.75 -2.85
CA PHE A 375 33.28 -10.78 -1.49
C PHE A 375 34.81 -10.75 -1.45
N ILE A 376 35.46 -11.29 -2.51
CA ILE A 376 36.93 -11.32 -2.63
C ILE A 376 37.43 -10.00 -3.23
N GLU A 377 36.81 -9.56 -4.33
CA GLU A 377 37.24 -8.38 -5.06
C GLU A 377 36.94 -7.07 -4.32
N ASN A 378 35.84 -7.04 -3.58
CA ASN A 378 35.32 -5.86 -2.87
C ASN A 378 35.23 -6.11 -1.35
N ALA A 379 36.26 -6.68 -0.74
CA ALA A 379 36.28 -7.17 0.64
C ALA A 379 35.84 -6.11 1.66
N GLN A 380 36.18 -4.82 1.48
CA GLN A 380 35.79 -3.75 2.38
C GLN A 380 34.29 -3.43 2.29
N GLU A 381 33.73 -3.42 1.09
CA GLU A 381 32.31 -3.20 0.86
C GLU A 381 31.46 -4.38 1.33
N ALA A 382 31.92 -5.58 1.06
CA ALA A 382 31.33 -6.82 1.54
C ALA A 382 31.27 -6.86 3.08
N ALA A 383 32.34 -6.46 3.76
CA ALA A 383 32.36 -6.37 5.20
C ALA A 383 31.36 -5.35 5.74
N ARG A 384 31.28 -4.16 5.11
CA ARG A 384 30.29 -3.12 5.49
C ARG A 384 28.86 -3.58 5.27
N ALA A 385 28.56 -4.23 4.13
CA ALA A 385 27.24 -4.80 3.85
C ALA A 385 26.87 -5.89 4.87
N ALA A 386 27.79 -6.80 5.16
CA ALA A 386 27.57 -7.86 6.14
C ALA A 386 27.35 -7.31 7.56
N GLU A 387 28.07 -6.27 7.97
CA GLU A 387 27.86 -5.59 9.25
C GLU A 387 26.48 -4.91 9.32
N GLN A 388 26.05 -4.25 8.26
CA GLN A 388 24.71 -3.66 8.21
C GLN A 388 23.62 -4.73 8.28
N ILE A 389 23.78 -5.85 7.58
CA ILE A 389 22.85 -7.00 7.65
C ILE A 389 22.75 -7.55 9.08
N LEU A 390 23.86 -7.63 9.82
CA LEU A 390 23.84 -8.01 11.25
C LEU A 390 23.14 -6.97 12.13
N VAL A 391 23.31 -5.69 11.84
CA VAL A 391 22.57 -4.62 12.55
C VAL A 391 21.07 -4.78 12.31
N ASN A 392 20.64 -4.98 11.08
CA ASN A 392 19.24 -5.20 10.72
C ASN A 392 18.66 -6.43 11.44
N LYS A 393 19.39 -7.54 11.42
CA LYS A 393 19.03 -8.78 12.13
C LYS A 393 18.83 -8.54 13.62
N ARG A 394 19.83 -7.92 14.28
CA ARG A 394 19.79 -7.67 15.73
C ARG A 394 18.64 -6.73 16.09
N ALA A 395 18.37 -5.72 15.26
CA ALA A 395 17.22 -4.83 15.43
C ALA A 395 15.89 -5.60 15.30
N ARG A 396 15.74 -6.47 14.29
CA ARG A 396 14.57 -7.33 14.12
C ARG A 396 14.36 -8.27 15.30
N GLU A 397 15.39 -9.02 15.69
CA GLU A 397 15.33 -9.94 16.84
C GLU A 397 15.00 -9.24 18.16
N SER A 398 15.54 -8.03 18.37
CA SER A 398 15.20 -7.20 19.53
C SER A 398 13.72 -6.79 19.52
N ALA A 399 13.22 -6.37 18.36
CA ALA A 399 11.80 -6.03 18.18
C ALA A 399 10.89 -7.24 18.42
N GLU A 400 11.25 -8.43 17.92
CA GLU A 400 10.50 -9.67 18.12
C GLU A 400 10.49 -10.12 19.59
N LYS A 401 11.62 -10.02 20.30
CA LYS A 401 11.70 -10.29 21.75
C LYS A 401 10.81 -9.34 22.53
N THR A 402 10.84 -8.07 22.20
CA THR A 402 9.97 -7.06 22.82
C THR A 402 8.50 -7.39 22.59
N LYS A 403 8.10 -7.70 21.35
CA LYS A 403 6.74 -8.14 20.99
C LYS A 403 6.31 -9.37 21.80
N SER A 404 7.16 -10.40 21.86
CA SER A 404 6.86 -11.64 22.59
C SER A 404 6.68 -11.36 24.09
N SER A 405 7.52 -10.51 24.69
CA SER A 405 7.41 -10.11 26.10
C SER A 405 6.12 -9.33 26.37
N VAL A 406 5.76 -8.42 25.46
CA VAL A 406 4.51 -7.65 25.51
C VAL A 406 3.31 -8.58 25.37
N LYS A 407 3.32 -9.47 24.38
CA LYS A 407 2.24 -10.44 24.17
C LYS A 407 2.06 -11.33 25.40
N LYS A 408 3.13 -11.83 26.02
CA LYS A 408 3.06 -12.60 27.27
C LYS A 408 2.50 -11.80 28.45
N LYS A 409 2.83 -10.50 28.55
CA LYS A 409 2.28 -9.62 29.60
C LYS A 409 0.80 -9.30 29.39
N LEU A 410 0.35 -9.20 28.14
CA LEU A 410 -1.02 -8.85 27.77
C LEU A 410 -1.95 -10.07 27.66
N SER A 411 -1.43 -11.24 27.26
CA SER A 411 -2.20 -12.49 27.06
C SER A 411 -2.50 -13.29 28.32
N GLY A 412 -2.10 -12.79 29.49
CA GLY A 412 -2.46 -13.41 30.76
C GLY A 412 -3.97 -13.32 31.01
N SER A 413 -4.71 -14.34 30.60
CA SER A 413 -6.17 -14.39 30.51
C SER A 413 -6.90 -14.46 31.86
N ILE A 414 -8.06 -13.95 31.88
CA ILE A 414 -9.37 -14.46 32.37
C ILE A 414 -9.97 -13.76 33.60
N ASP A 415 -9.23 -13.24 34.56
CA ASP A 415 -9.92 -12.51 35.63
C ASP A 415 -9.27 -11.13 35.86
N ILE A 416 -9.72 -10.15 35.08
CA ILE A 416 -9.13 -8.80 35.07
C ILE A 416 -9.43 -8.06 36.36
N ALA A 417 -10.61 -8.26 36.95
CA ALA A 417 -10.99 -7.62 38.20
C ALA A 417 -10.04 -7.99 39.36
N ASN A 418 -9.53 -9.23 39.35
CA ASN A 418 -8.59 -9.71 40.37
C ASN A 418 -7.11 -9.41 40.06
N ARG A 419 -6.79 -8.96 38.84
CA ARG A 419 -5.38 -8.72 38.41
C ARG A 419 -5.01 -7.26 38.18
N VAL A 420 -5.99 -6.38 37.98
CA VAL A 420 -5.79 -4.94 37.81
C VAL A 420 -6.22 -4.24 39.08
N GLN A 421 -5.23 -3.66 39.77
CA GLN A 421 -5.50 -2.96 41.01
C GLN A 421 -6.42 -1.77 40.80
N LYS A 422 -7.48 -1.67 41.64
CA LYS A 422 -8.46 -0.57 41.66
C LYS A 422 -9.37 -0.47 40.44
N PHE A 423 -9.25 -1.36 39.46
CA PHE A 423 -10.26 -1.46 38.42
C PHE A 423 -11.59 -1.95 39.02
N VAL A 424 -12.66 -1.24 38.73
CA VAL A 424 -14.02 -1.57 39.19
C VAL A 424 -14.84 -1.96 37.97
N ASP A 425 -15.08 -3.25 37.77
CA ASP A 425 -15.83 -3.76 36.61
C ASP A 425 -17.34 -3.51 36.77
N CYS A 426 -18.10 -3.57 35.67
CA CYS A 426 -19.55 -3.60 35.65
C CYS A 426 -20.06 -5.05 35.64
N ARG A 427 -21.36 -5.24 35.88
CA ARG A 427 -22.00 -6.55 35.97
C ARG A 427 -22.26 -7.16 34.60
N SER A 428 -22.71 -6.34 33.65
CA SER A 428 -22.98 -6.79 32.28
C SER A 428 -21.75 -7.36 31.62
N ARG A 429 -21.93 -8.43 30.84
CA ARG A 429 -20.91 -9.00 29.96
C ARG A 429 -21.13 -8.68 28.48
N ASP A 430 -22.23 -8.03 28.16
CA ASP A 430 -22.55 -7.57 26.82
C ASP A 430 -21.71 -6.36 26.45
N THR A 431 -20.73 -6.56 25.57
CA THR A 431 -19.80 -5.53 25.12
C THR A 431 -20.48 -4.38 24.39
N ALA A 432 -21.68 -4.57 23.85
CA ALA A 432 -22.44 -3.55 23.13
C ALA A 432 -22.99 -2.43 24.05
N VAL A 433 -23.17 -2.73 25.36
CA VAL A 433 -23.70 -1.77 26.32
C VAL A 433 -22.66 -1.27 27.31
N ARG A 434 -21.54 -1.97 27.47
CA ARG A 434 -20.50 -1.66 28.46
C ARG A 434 -19.78 -0.37 28.16
N GLU A 435 -19.56 0.46 29.17
CA GLU A 435 -18.81 1.71 29.08
C GLU A 435 -17.67 1.72 30.09
N LEU A 436 -16.48 2.13 29.68
CA LEU A 436 -15.32 2.30 30.55
C LEU A 436 -15.07 3.77 30.84
N TYR A 437 -15.13 4.17 32.10
CA TYR A 437 -14.71 5.48 32.55
C TYR A 437 -13.27 5.44 33.04
N ILE A 438 -12.38 6.20 32.41
CA ILE A 438 -11.01 6.42 32.86
C ILE A 438 -10.99 7.72 33.65
N VAL A 439 -10.78 7.63 34.97
CA VAL A 439 -10.95 8.76 35.89
C VAL A 439 -9.60 9.18 36.52
N GLU A 440 -9.51 10.46 36.89
CA GLU A 440 -8.32 11.03 37.51
C GLU A 440 -8.23 10.73 39.00
N GLY A 441 -7.29 9.84 39.37
CA GLY A 441 -6.96 9.58 40.74
C GLY A 441 -7.94 8.73 41.54
N ASP A 442 -7.59 8.49 42.79
CA ASP A 442 -8.38 7.66 43.70
C ASP A 442 -9.57 8.41 44.32
N SER A 443 -9.46 9.74 44.44
CA SER A 443 -10.55 10.57 44.91
C SER A 443 -11.72 10.54 43.98
N ALA A 444 -11.49 10.71 42.68
CA ALA A 444 -12.51 10.59 41.66
C ALA A 444 -13.09 9.17 41.58
N LEU A 445 -12.27 8.13 41.77
CA LEU A 445 -12.77 6.75 41.84
C LEU A 445 -13.87 6.57 42.90
N GLY A 446 -13.72 7.20 44.08
CA GLY A 446 -14.72 7.12 45.17
C GLY A 446 -16.06 7.70 44.75
N SER A 447 -16.08 8.94 44.29
CA SER A 447 -17.31 9.65 43.88
C SER A 447 -17.96 8.99 42.66
N VAL A 448 -17.18 8.67 41.60
CA VAL A 448 -17.71 8.03 40.39
C VAL A 448 -18.23 6.61 40.67
N LYS A 449 -17.63 5.86 41.59
CA LYS A 449 -18.13 4.55 41.99
C LYS A 449 -19.49 4.60 42.67
N LEU A 450 -19.80 5.66 43.41
CA LEU A 450 -21.07 5.88 44.05
C LEU A 450 -22.16 6.38 43.07
N SER A 451 -21.71 7.08 42.04
CA SER A 451 -22.59 7.74 41.06
C SER A 451 -22.89 6.89 39.81
N ARG A 452 -22.12 5.84 39.54
CA ARG A 452 -22.25 5.04 38.31
C ARG A 452 -23.47 4.11 38.30
N ASP A 453 -23.91 3.72 37.12
CA ASP A 453 -24.71 2.51 36.96
C ASP A 453 -23.78 1.29 36.95
N ALA A 454 -23.84 0.49 38.02
CA ALA A 454 -23.00 -0.69 38.19
C ALA A 454 -23.32 -1.81 37.18
N GLU A 455 -24.45 -1.72 36.47
CA GLU A 455 -24.82 -2.73 35.48
C GLU A 455 -23.90 -2.68 34.26
N PHE A 456 -23.63 -1.49 33.71
CA PHE A 456 -22.89 -1.37 32.46
C PHE A 456 -21.66 -0.43 32.49
N GLN A 457 -21.45 0.34 33.61
CA GLN A 457 -20.33 1.28 33.70
C GLN A 457 -19.17 0.72 34.56
N GLY A 458 -18.01 0.47 33.92
CA GLY A 458 -16.77 0.15 34.59
C GLY A 458 -15.90 1.38 34.79
N ILE A 459 -15.04 1.37 35.81
CA ILE A 459 -14.16 2.50 36.16
C ILE A 459 -12.72 2.06 36.32
N MET A 460 -11.82 2.81 35.69
CA MET A 460 -10.36 2.64 35.81
C MET A 460 -9.71 3.95 36.27
N PRO A 461 -9.17 4.04 37.50
CA PRO A 461 -8.47 5.23 37.94
C PRO A 461 -7.05 5.29 37.37
N VAL A 462 -6.65 6.49 36.96
CA VAL A 462 -5.30 6.80 36.53
C VAL A 462 -4.66 7.75 37.56
N ARG A 463 -3.54 7.35 38.14
CA ARG A 463 -2.87 8.14 39.15
C ARG A 463 -1.81 9.06 38.54
N GLY A 464 -2.08 10.35 38.59
CA GLY A 464 -1.18 11.38 38.11
C GLY A 464 -0.91 11.32 36.60
N LYS A 465 0.07 12.10 36.17
CA LYS A 465 0.44 12.20 34.74
C LYS A 465 1.11 10.92 34.27
N ILE A 466 0.49 10.23 33.31
CA ILE A 466 1.05 9.04 32.69
C ILE A 466 2.20 9.40 31.74
N LEU A 467 2.99 8.40 31.36
CA LEU A 467 4.10 8.56 30.44
C LEU A 467 3.61 9.08 29.08
N ASN A 468 4.30 10.07 28.51
CA ASN A 468 4.04 10.49 27.12
C ASN A 468 4.47 9.39 26.15
N CYS A 469 3.49 8.66 25.62
CA CYS A 469 3.74 7.51 24.75
C CYS A 469 4.29 7.86 23.37
N LEU A 470 4.21 9.11 22.91
CA LEU A 470 4.83 9.52 21.64
C LEU A 470 6.35 9.67 21.78
N LYS A 471 6.83 10.11 22.95
CA LYS A 471 8.27 10.30 23.22
C LYS A 471 8.97 9.06 23.74
N ALA A 472 8.23 8.13 24.33
CA ALA A 472 8.81 6.95 24.96
C ALA A 472 8.94 5.79 23.95
N ASP A 473 10.01 5.02 24.09
CA ASP A 473 10.15 3.73 23.41
C ASP A 473 9.17 2.68 24.00
N TYR A 474 8.86 1.67 23.21
CA TYR A 474 7.90 0.63 23.60
C TYR A 474 8.31 -0.12 24.87
N ASN A 475 9.61 -0.27 25.16
CA ASN A 475 10.08 -0.94 26.38
C ASN A 475 9.70 -0.14 27.63
N LYS A 476 9.87 1.18 27.60
CA LYS A 476 9.45 2.09 28.68
C LYS A 476 7.94 2.16 28.81
N ILE A 477 7.21 2.22 27.68
CA ILE A 477 5.76 2.23 27.69
C ILE A 477 5.21 0.99 28.41
N PHE A 478 5.67 -0.20 28.05
CA PHE A 478 5.21 -1.46 28.67
C PHE A 478 5.87 -1.80 30.01
N ALA A 479 6.85 -1.05 30.45
CA ALA A 479 7.32 -1.09 31.82
C ALA A 479 6.39 -0.30 32.78
N SER A 480 5.54 0.58 32.27
CA SER A 480 4.56 1.34 33.07
C SER A 480 3.39 0.45 33.48
N PRO A 481 3.16 0.20 34.78
CA PRO A 481 2.03 -0.61 35.25
C PRO A 481 0.68 -0.01 34.85
N ILE A 482 0.55 1.31 34.93
CA ILE A 482 -0.72 2.02 34.60
C ILE A 482 -1.11 1.79 33.14
N ILE A 483 -0.17 1.94 32.22
CA ILE A 483 -0.42 1.73 30.78
C ILE A 483 -0.74 0.25 30.52
N THR A 484 0.04 -0.65 31.10
CA THR A 484 -0.19 -2.09 30.95
C THR A 484 -1.57 -2.51 31.49
N ASP A 485 -1.99 -1.94 32.61
CA ASP A 485 -3.29 -2.24 33.21
C ASP A 485 -4.44 -1.63 32.39
N LEU A 486 -4.30 -0.41 31.86
CA LEU A 486 -5.28 0.16 30.92
C LEU A 486 -5.43 -0.72 29.67
N MET A 487 -4.32 -1.19 29.10
CA MET A 487 -4.39 -2.07 27.92
C MET A 487 -5.05 -3.41 28.21
N LYS A 488 -4.86 -3.99 29.41
CA LYS A 488 -5.57 -5.20 29.86
C LYS A 488 -7.06 -4.95 30.01
N VAL A 489 -7.44 -3.81 30.58
CA VAL A 489 -8.85 -3.42 30.77
C VAL A 489 -9.55 -3.19 29.44
N LEU A 490 -8.90 -2.55 28.48
CA LEU A 490 -9.41 -2.36 27.12
C LEU A 490 -9.64 -3.71 26.41
N GLY A 491 -8.67 -4.62 26.49
CA GLY A 491 -8.80 -5.99 25.99
C GLY A 491 -8.44 -6.18 24.52
N CYS A 492 -8.41 -5.14 23.69
CA CYS A 492 -8.22 -5.19 22.25
C CYS A 492 -6.76 -5.37 21.79
N GLY A 493 -5.79 -5.48 22.72
CA GLY A 493 -4.37 -5.61 22.36
C GLY A 493 -3.73 -4.28 21.94
N VAL A 494 -2.58 -4.34 21.26
CA VAL A 494 -1.78 -3.17 20.86
C VAL A 494 -1.61 -3.13 19.35
N GLU A 495 -1.87 -1.97 18.75
CA GLU A 495 -1.65 -1.67 17.35
C GLU A 495 -0.29 -0.98 17.18
N VAL A 496 0.64 -1.60 16.48
CA VAL A 496 1.96 -1.03 16.21
C VAL A 496 1.94 -0.31 14.86
N GLN A 497 2.31 0.97 14.84
CA GLN A 497 2.42 1.76 13.61
C GLN A 497 3.81 1.61 12.97
N GLY A 498 3.88 1.54 11.63
CA GLY A 498 5.12 1.50 10.84
C GLY A 498 5.11 0.43 9.74
N LYS A 499 6.15 0.42 8.89
CA LYS A 499 6.27 -0.50 7.74
C LYS A 499 6.17 -2.00 8.08
N LYS A 500 6.42 -2.39 9.34
CA LYS A 500 6.31 -3.76 9.88
C LYS A 500 5.07 -3.96 10.79
N ALA A 501 4.09 -3.07 10.72
CA ALA A 501 2.96 -3.02 11.64
C ALA A 501 2.12 -4.31 11.69
N LYS A 502 1.85 -4.95 10.56
CA LYS A 502 0.99 -6.15 10.49
C LYS A 502 1.56 -7.35 11.26
N GLU A 503 2.88 -7.51 11.31
CA GLU A 503 3.52 -8.65 11.99
C GLU A 503 3.69 -8.43 13.49
N LEU A 504 3.75 -7.17 13.94
CA LEU A 504 4.02 -6.79 15.33
C LEU A 504 2.75 -6.43 16.12
N SER A 505 1.63 -6.21 15.46
CA SER A 505 0.37 -5.87 16.10
C SER A 505 -0.31 -7.10 16.72
N SER A 506 -0.74 -6.96 17.97
CA SER A 506 -1.64 -7.91 18.63
C SER A 506 -3.07 -7.37 18.71
N PHE A 507 -3.35 -6.27 18.00
CA PHE A 507 -4.61 -5.57 18.03
C PHE A 507 -5.70 -6.37 17.30
N ASP A 508 -6.83 -6.52 17.97
CA ASP A 508 -8.04 -7.08 17.43
C ASP A 508 -9.24 -6.33 18.03
N ILE A 509 -9.98 -5.63 17.20
CA ILE A 509 -11.11 -4.81 17.62
C ILE A 509 -12.27 -5.65 18.20
N GLU A 510 -12.42 -6.90 17.76
CA GLU A 510 -13.47 -7.80 18.26
C GLU A 510 -13.24 -8.18 19.72
N ASN A 511 -12.01 -8.09 20.21
CA ASN A 511 -11.65 -8.31 21.60
C ASN A 511 -11.84 -7.08 22.49
N LEU A 512 -12.29 -5.94 21.93
CA LEU A 512 -12.63 -4.76 22.72
C LEU A 512 -13.81 -5.05 23.62
N ARG A 513 -13.68 -4.72 24.91
CA ARG A 513 -14.67 -5.07 25.94
C ARG A 513 -15.70 -3.99 26.19
N TRP A 514 -15.62 -2.87 25.48
CA TRP A 514 -16.34 -1.63 25.77
C TRP A 514 -16.94 -1.02 24.52
N SER A 515 -18.22 -0.64 24.59
CA SER A 515 -18.87 0.13 23.54
C SER A 515 -18.39 1.59 23.52
N LYS A 516 -17.97 2.11 24.70
CA LYS A 516 -17.42 3.45 24.85
C LYS A 516 -16.27 3.44 25.85
N VAL A 517 -15.21 4.17 25.52
CA VAL A 517 -14.10 4.50 26.42
C VAL A 517 -14.18 5.99 26.71
N VAL A 518 -14.58 6.33 27.92
CA VAL A 518 -14.90 7.70 28.33
C VAL A 518 -13.77 8.22 29.23
N ILE A 519 -13.06 9.26 28.80
CA ILE A 519 -12.05 9.95 29.58
C ILE A 519 -12.76 11.01 30.43
N CYS A 520 -12.65 10.89 31.72
CA CYS A 520 -13.30 11.76 32.71
C CYS A 520 -12.24 12.28 33.68
N THR A 521 -11.75 13.50 33.45
CA THR A 521 -10.71 14.18 34.26
C THR A 521 -11.27 15.47 34.84
N ASP A 522 -10.62 15.99 35.85
CA ASP A 522 -10.93 17.28 36.43
C ASP A 522 -10.92 18.39 35.35
N ALA A 523 -11.71 19.43 35.58
CA ALA A 523 -11.83 20.55 34.66
C ALA A 523 -10.78 21.65 34.91
N ASP A 524 -9.58 21.25 35.25
CA ASP A 524 -8.43 22.14 35.49
C ASP A 524 -7.24 21.82 34.55
N VAL A 525 -6.16 22.56 34.69
CA VAL A 525 -4.95 22.43 33.85
C VAL A 525 -4.32 21.04 33.95
N ASP A 526 -4.29 20.46 35.15
CA ASP A 526 -3.73 19.12 35.37
C ASP A 526 -4.61 18.02 34.77
N GLY A 527 -5.94 18.13 34.92
CA GLY A 527 -6.90 17.23 34.28
C GLY A 527 -6.83 17.29 32.76
N PHE A 528 -6.67 18.48 32.16
CA PHE A 528 -6.48 18.61 30.71
C PHE A 528 -5.17 17.95 30.24
N GLN A 529 -4.11 18.04 31.03
CA GLN A 529 -2.84 17.38 30.74
C GLN A 529 -2.99 15.85 30.82
N ILE A 530 -3.64 15.32 31.85
CA ILE A 530 -3.87 13.87 32.00
C ILE A 530 -4.74 13.35 30.86
N ARG A 531 -5.81 14.06 30.51
CA ARG A 531 -6.67 13.76 29.36
C ARG A 531 -5.86 13.65 28.08
N THR A 532 -5.00 14.62 27.80
CA THR A 532 -4.13 14.67 26.63
C THR A 532 -3.17 13.49 26.61
N LEU A 533 -2.56 13.11 27.75
CA LEU A 533 -1.66 11.97 27.83
C LEU A 533 -2.40 10.63 27.63
N ILE A 534 -3.63 10.49 28.10
CA ILE A 534 -4.47 9.30 27.85
C ILE A 534 -4.82 9.21 26.36
N LEU A 535 -5.24 10.31 25.75
CA LEU A 535 -5.48 10.37 24.30
C LEU A 535 -4.22 10.00 23.48
N THR A 536 -3.05 10.52 23.89
CA THR A 536 -1.75 10.21 23.30
C THR A 536 -1.43 8.72 23.39
N MET A 537 -1.72 8.10 24.53
CA MET A 537 -1.55 6.66 24.73
C MET A 537 -2.46 5.87 23.78
N ILE A 538 -3.75 6.21 23.72
CA ILE A 538 -4.70 5.53 22.81
C ILE A 538 -4.30 5.73 21.35
N TYR A 539 -3.93 6.96 20.97
CA TYR A 539 -3.46 7.27 19.61
C TYR A 539 -2.21 6.46 19.22
N ARG A 540 -1.28 6.26 20.17
CA ARG A 540 -0.03 5.52 19.93
C ARG A 540 -0.20 4.00 19.92
N LEU A 541 -1.08 3.46 20.78
CA LEU A 541 -1.19 2.02 21.05
C LEU A 541 -2.46 1.39 20.46
N CYS A 542 -3.50 2.16 20.18
CA CYS A 542 -4.78 1.70 19.65
C CYS A 542 -5.46 2.79 18.81
N PRO A 543 -4.81 3.33 17.76
CA PRO A 543 -5.38 4.43 16.96
C PRO A 543 -6.71 4.09 16.32
N THR A 544 -6.97 2.82 16.05
CA THR A 544 -8.26 2.34 15.53
C THR A 544 -9.43 2.67 16.47
N LEU A 545 -9.24 2.70 17.80
CA LEU A 545 -10.32 3.09 18.72
C LEU A 545 -10.77 4.53 18.52
N ILE A 546 -9.86 5.43 18.17
CA ILE A 546 -10.19 6.82 17.84
C ILE A 546 -10.86 6.88 16.48
N ARG A 547 -10.28 6.22 15.49
CA ARG A 547 -10.79 6.21 14.11
C ARG A 547 -12.20 5.65 13.98
N GLU A 548 -12.49 4.59 14.70
CA GLU A 548 -13.83 3.95 14.73
C GLU A 548 -14.79 4.60 15.73
N GLY A 549 -14.33 5.62 16.50
CA GLY A 549 -15.15 6.45 17.34
C GLY A 549 -15.60 5.81 18.65
N TYR A 550 -14.76 4.97 19.26
CA TYR A 550 -14.99 4.38 20.58
C TYR A 550 -14.58 5.31 21.73
N VAL A 551 -13.82 6.38 21.47
CA VAL A 551 -13.24 7.25 22.49
C VAL A 551 -14.09 8.51 22.68
N TYR A 552 -14.38 8.83 23.93
CA TYR A 552 -15.17 9.98 24.33
C TYR A 552 -14.49 10.74 25.45
N ILE A 553 -14.79 12.03 25.54
CA ILE A 553 -14.44 12.90 26.68
C ILE A 553 -15.75 13.27 27.38
N ALA A 554 -15.82 13.02 28.71
CA ALA A 554 -16.94 13.51 29.52
C ALA A 554 -16.71 14.99 29.85
N GLU A 555 -17.73 15.81 29.63
CA GLU A 555 -17.74 17.19 30.09
C GLU A 555 -18.31 17.21 31.51
N SER A 556 -17.51 17.68 32.47
CA SER A 556 -17.99 17.96 33.84
C SER A 556 -18.31 19.45 33.97
N PRO A 557 -19.39 19.82 34.71
CA PRO A 557 -19.74 21.21 34.88
C PRO A 557 -18.68 21.96 35.69
N LEU A 558 -18.38 23.20 35.28
CA LEU A 558 -17.49 24.10 35.99
C LEU A 558 -18.19 24.86 37.13
N PHE A 559 -19.47 25.09 36.99
CA PHE A 559 -20.25 25.84 37.97
C PHE A 559 -21.56 25.15 38.30
N GLU A 560 -21.88 25.13 39.59
CA GLU A 560 -23.12 24.76 40.15
C GLU A 560 -23.83 26.06 40.65
N ILE A 561 -25.02 26.32 40.15
CA ILE A 561 -25.78 27.53 40.44
C ILE A 561 -27.09 27.10 41.11
N THR A 562 -27.21 27.34 42.39
CA THR A 562 -28.41 26.95 43.18
C THR A 562 -29.27 28.17 43.50
N CYS A 563 -30.56 28.06 43.21
CA CYS A 563 -31.58 29.05 43.58
C CYS A 563 -32.75 28.33 44.22
N LYS A 564 -32.92 28.52 45.54
CA LYS A 564 -33.88 27.76 46.37
C LYS A 564 -33.64 26.25 46.22
N ASP A 565 -34.65 25.51 45.74
CA ASP A 565 -34.61 24.05 45.62
C ASP A 565 -34.20 23.56 44.22
N LYS A 566 -33.72 24.46 43.37
CA LYS A 566 -33.29 24.13 41.99
C LYS A 566 -31.83 24.44 41.75
N THR A 567 -31.16 23.52 41.14
CA THR A 567 -29.74 23.62 40.76
C THR A 567 -29.61 23.57 39.24
N TRP A 568 -28.80 24.46 38.69
CA TRP A 568 -28.39 24.50 37.28
C TRP A 568 -26.88 24.29 37.19
N PHE A 569 -26.46 23.66 36.10
CA PHE A 569 -25.06 23.37 35.84
C PHE A 569 -24.60 24.15 34.60
N ALA A 570 -23.47 24.85 34.71
CA ALA A 570 -22.84 25.54 33.61
C ALA A 570 -21.47 24.93 33.33
N TYR A 571 -21.20 24.67 32.06
CA TYR A 571 -19.96 23.99 31.58
C TYR A 571 -18.89 25.00 31.11
N ASN A 572 -19.26 26.28 30.99
CA ASN A 572 -18.36 27.38 30.65
C ASN A 572 -18.94 28.70 31.22
N GLU A 573 -18.11 29.78 31.14
CA GLU A 573 -18.53 31.11 31.60
C GLU A 573 -19.74 31.66 30.85
N GLN A 574 -19.88 31.38 29.56
CA GLN A 574 -20.99 31.85 28.74
C GLN A 574 -22.32 31.22 29.20
N GLU A 575 -22.35 29.94 29.47
CA GLU A 575 -23.52 29.24 30.03
C GLU A 575 -23.88 29.80 31.42
N LYS A 576 -22.88 30.03 32.26
CA LYS A 576 -23.04 30.63 33.59
C LYS A 576 -23.71 32.00 33.49
N VAL A 577 -23.19 32.91 32.62
CA VAL A 577 -23.79 34.23 32.40
C VAL A 577 -25.25 34.13 31.93
N LYS A 578 -25.56 33.20 31.02
CA LYS A 578 -26.92 32.95 30.53
C LYS A 578 -27.85 32.53 31.66
N ILE A 579 -27.43 31.55 32.46
CA ILE A 579 -28.23 31.07 33.59
C ILE A 579 -28.48 32.18 34.63
N LEU A 580 -27.44 32.96 34.94
CA LEU A 580 -27.55 34.10 35.88
C LEU A 580 -28.51 35.17 35.37
N LYS A 581 -28.53 35.43 34.06
CA LYS A 581 -29.51 36.35 33.44
C LYS A 581 -30.94 35.86 33.60
N ASP A 582 -31.19 34.57 33.43
CA ASP A 582 -32.52 33.97 33.62
C ASP A 582 -32.95 33.95 35.09
N LEU A 583 -32.02 34.09 36.01
CA LEU A 583 -32.23 34.15 37.46
C LEU A 583 -32.10 35.55 38.04
N GLU A 584 -32.09 36.61 37.18
CA GLU A 584 -31.93 38.00 37.60
C GLU A 584 -32.96 38.38 38.67
N GLY A 585 -32.50 39.04 39.75
CA GLY A 585 -33.34 39.43 40.89
C GLY A 585 -33.62 38.34 41.93
N LYS A 586 -33.09 37.11 41.73
CA LYS A 586 -33.22 36.01 42.72
C LYS A 586 -31.89 35.84 43.48
N LYS A 587 -31.99 35.39 44.73
CA LYS A 587 -30.80 35.03 45.52
C LYS A 587 -30.26 33.69 45.01
N VAL A 588 -29.08 33.70 44.45
CA VAL A 588 -28.41 32.52 43.93
C VAL A 588 -27.10 32.25 44.71
N THR A 589 -26.78 31.00 44.85
CA THR A 589 -25.45 30.55 45.35
C THR A 589 -24.72 29.93 44.17
N ILE A 590 -23.49 30.38 43.93
CA ILE A 590 -22.64 29.86 42.86
C ILE A 590 -21.45 29.15 43.49
N GLN A 591 -21.29 27.89 43.14
CA GLN A 591 -20.14 27.07 43.55
C GLN A 591 -19.36 26.67 42.32
N ARG A 592 -18.03 26.85 42.36
CA ARG A 592 -17.13 26.35 41.29
C ARG A 592 -16.74 24.93 41.63
N SER A 593 -17.02 23.99 40.71
CA SER A 593 -16.54 22.62 40.82
C SER A 593 -15.03 22.59 40.52
N LYS A 594 -14.22 22.10 41.45
CA LYS A 594 -12.75 22.05 41.29
C LYS A 594 -12.27 20.68 40.87
N GLY A 595 -12.86 19.62 41.36
CA GLY A 595 -12.44 18.26 41.04
C GLY A 595 -13.57 17.24 41.16
N LEU A 596 -13.46 16.16 40.38
CA LEU A 596 -14.46 15.06 40.36
C LEU A 596 -14.66 14.39 41.71
N GLY A 597 -13.62 14.39 42.55
CA GLY A 597 -13.64 13.78 43.86
C GLY A 597 -14.42 14.57 44.90
N GLU A 598 -14.70 15.85 44.66
CA GLU A 598 -15.44 16.76 45.54
C GLU A 598 -16.92 16.86 45.25
N ASN A 599 -17.31 16.32 44.05
CA ASN A 599 -18.68 16.40 43.56
C ASN A 599 -19.58 15.41 44.30
N ASP A 600 -20.81 15.87 44.61
CA ASP A 600 -21.87 15.03 45.16
C ASP A 600 -22.23 13.88 44.18
N PRO A 601 -22.43 12.63 44.65
CA PRO A 601 -22.74 11.49 43.79
C PRO A 601 -24.01 11.69 42.94
N GLU A 602 -25.02 12.38 43.43
CA GLU A 602 -26.24 12.64 42.68
C GLU A 602 -26.03 13.65 41.57
N MET A 603 -25.23 14.69 41.82
CA MET A 603 -24.74 15.63 40.82
C MET A 603 -23.91 14.93 39.72
N MET A 604 -22.95 14.09 40.12
CA MET A 604 -22.15 13.31 39.18
C MET A 604 -22.99 12.39 38.31
N TRP A 605 -24.03 11.77 38.89
CA TRP A 605 -24.97 10.98 38.10
C TRP A 605 -25.63 11.86 37.03
N MET A 606 -26.30 12.96 37.46
CA MET A 606 -27.05 13.82 36.56
C MET A 606 -26.24 14.49 35.47
N THR A 607 -24.98 14.83 35.74
CA THR A 607 -24.18 15.64 34.82
C THR A 607 -23.19 14.84 33.97
N THR A 608 -22.68 13.69 34.47
CA THR A 608 -21.53 13.03 33.91
C THR A 608 -21.75 11.54 33.61
N MET A 609 -22.59 10.84 34.42
CA MET A 609 -22.71 9.39 34.32
C MET A 609 -24.01 8.93 33.63
N ASN A 610 -25.11 9.63 33.82
CA ASN A 610 -26.39 9.24 33.26
C ASN A 610 -26.44 9.39 31.75
N PRO A 611 -26.68 8.31 31.00
CA PRO A 611 -26.72 8.34 29.52
C PRO A 611 -27.67 9.37 28.92
N GLU A 612 -28.77 9.73 29.63
CA GLU A 612 -29.79 10.65 29.13
C GLU A 612 -29.43 12.13 29.30
N THR A 613 -28.58 12.47 30.27
CA THR A 613 -28.33 13.87 30.67
C THR A 613 -26.89 14.30 30.54
N ARG A 614 -25.94 13.36 30.54
CA ARG A 614 -24.50 13.61 30.42
C ARG A 614 -24.14 14.21 29.07
N ARG A 615 -23.05 14.97 29.05
CA ARG A 615 -22.41 15.48 27.81
C ARG A 615 -21.16 14.71 27.51
N LEU A 616 -21.10 14.06 26.33
CA LEU A 616 -19.95 13.38 25.84
C LEU A 616 -19.47 13.98 24.50
N ILE A 617 -18.22 14.36 24.44
CA ILE A 617 -17.56 14.76 23.19
C ILE A 617 -16.95 13.51 22.57
N LYS A 618 -17.42 13.11 21.39
CA LYS A 618 -16.85 12.01 20.64
C LYS A 618 -15.53 12.46 20.01
N VAL A 619 -14.45 11.71 20.27
CA VAL A 619 -13.13 12.01 19.71
C VAL A 619 -13.01 11.31 18.36
N MET A 620 -13.02 12.09 17.28
CA MET A 620 -12.89 11.59 15.91
C MET A 620 -11.84 12.45 15.18
N PRO A 621 -10.94 11.84 14.38
CA PRO A 621 -10.10 12.61 13.49
C PRO A 621 -10.93 13.08 12.30
N GLU A 622 -10.89 14.37 11.98
CA GLU A 622 -11.49 14.91 10.75
C GLU A 622 -10.63 14.58 9.53
N ASP A 623 -9.31 14.55 9.74
CA ASP A 623 -8.28 14.29 8.74
C ASP A 623 -7.13 13.53 9.40
N ALA A 624 -6.76 12.36 8.86
CA ALA A 624 -5.75 11.51 9.47
C ALA A 624 -4.35 12.13 9.44
N GLU A 625 -3.96 12.80 8.34
CA GLU A 625 -2.64 13.44 8.20
C GLU A 625 -2.53 14.65 9.11
N ARG A 626 -3.56 15.48 9.14
CA ARG A 626 -3.62 16.64 10.01
C ARG A 626 -3.63 16.26 11.49
N THR A 627 -4.33 15.19 11.86
CA THR A 627 -4.33 14.66 13.21
C THR A 627 -2.95 14.16 13.61
N ALA A 628 -2.27 13.41 12.74
CA ALA A 628 -0.90 12.95 12.97
C ALA A 628 0.06 14.15 13.16
N HIS A 629 -0.04 15.13 12.29
CA HIS A 629 0.77 16.36 12.40
C HIS A 629 0.57 17.09 13.72
N TYR A 630 -0.66 17.27 14.19
CA TYR A 630 -0.92 17.91 15.48
C TYR A 630 -0.37 17.12 16.68
N PHE A 631 -0.48 15.80 16.66
CA PHE A 631 0.11 14.98 17.70
C PHE A 631 1.65 15.11 17.72
N ASP A 632 2.29 15.09 16.54
CA ASP A 632 3.74 15.21 16.45
C ASP A 632 4.24 16.60 16.85
N VAL A 633 3.60 17.66 16.41
CA VAL A 633 3.96 19.04 16.72
C VAL A 633 3.74 19.34 18.21
N LEU A 634 2.55 19.03 18.74
CA LEU A 634 2.18 19.43 20.10
C LEU A 634 2.80 18.52 21.19
N LEU A 635 2.93 17.22 20.91
CA LEU A 635 3.27 16.21 21.91
C LEU A 635 4.53 15.40 21.57
N GLY A 636 5.01 15.45 20.33
CA GLY A 636 6.25 14.84 19.88
C GLY A 636 7.51 15.64 20.25
N ASP A 637 8.63 15.38 19.56
CA ASP A 637 9.93 15.99 19.87
C ASP A 637 10.21 17.31 19.12
N ALA A 638 9.31 17.73 18.21
CA ALA A 638 9.45 18.93 17.36
C ALA A 638 9.26 20.23 18.14
N LEU A 639 10.24 20.59 19.00
CA LEU A 639 10.14 21.75 19.90
C LEU A 639 9.99 23.09 19.15
N ASN A 640 10.72 23.28 18.06
CA ASN A 640 10.65 24.54 17.27
C ASN A 640 9.32 24.69 16.56
N GLU A 641 8.80 23.63 15.95
CA GLU A 641 7.49 23.62 15.30
C GLU A 641 6.38 23.90 16.33
N ARG A 642 6.47 23.32 17.53
CA ARG A 642 5.55 23.61 18.64
C ARG A 642 5.54 25.07 19.04
N LYS A 643 6.71 25.70 19.18
CA LYS A 643 6.82 27.13 19.52
C LYS A 643 6.18 27.99 18.42
N ASN A 644 6.44 27.68 17.17
CA ASN A 644 5.84 28.38 16.03
C ASN A 644 4.32 28.21 15.99
N PHE A 645 3.84 26.98 16.18
CA PHE A 645 2.40 26.68 16.24
C PHE A 645 1.68 27.48 17.34
N ILE A 646 2.28 27.55 18.55
CA ILE A 646 1.74 28.31 19.68
C ILE A 646 1.77 29.82 19.38
N ALA A 647 2.82 30.32 18.77
CA ALA A 647 2.92 31.74 18.39
C ALA A 647 1.86 32.14 17.35
N GLU A 648 1.61 31.29 16.39
CA GLU A 648 0.64 31.53 15.30
C GLU A 648 -0.82 31.34 15.71
N ASN A 649 -1.08 30.39 16.59
CA ASN A 649 -2.43 29.93 16.91
C ASN A 649 -2.85 30.25 18.35
N GLY A 650 -1.93 30.56 19.27
CA GLY A 650 -2.23 30.72 20.69
C GLY A 650 -3.29 31.76 21.00
N ALA A 651 -3.33 32.86 20.23
CA ALA A 651 -4.34 33.91 20.38
C ALA A 651 -5.79 33.39 20.18
N LYS A 652 -5.99 32.35 19.36
CA LYS A 652 -7.32 31.75 19.12
C LYS A 652 -7.86 30.97 20.31
N TYR A 653 -6.97 30.58 21.22
CA TYR A 653 -7.28 29.72 22.37
C TYR A 653 -7.12 30.45 23.72
N LEU A 654 -6.88 31.76 23.70
CA LEU A 654 -6.71 32.56 24.91
C LEU A 654 -7.93 32.50 25.85
N GLU A 655 -9.13 32.42 25.28
CA GLU A 655 -10.36 32.29 26.06
C GLU A 655 -10.49 30.93 26.80
N LEU A 656 -9.74 29.92 26.33
CA LEU A 656 -9.71 28.59 26.93
C LEU A 656 -8.53 28.41 27.88
N ALA A 657 -7.60 29.38 27.91
CA ALA A 657 -6.46 29.35 28.81
C ALA A 657 -6.90 29.72 30.23
N ASP A 658 -6.60 28.85 31.20
CA ASP A 658 -6.76 29.17 32.61
C ASP A 658 -5.66 30.16 33.02
N ILE A 659 -6.06 31.42 33.23
CA ILE A 659 -5.15 32.53 33.59
C ILE A 659 -5.11 32.75 35.11
N SER A 660 -5.70 31.84 35.90
CA SER A 660 -5.76 31.94 37.36
C SER A 660 -4.43 31.62 38.06
#